data_887b742caeb0504948716850333192dc
#
_entry.id   887b742caeb0504948716850333192dc
#
_cell.length_a   1.000
_cell.length_b   1.000
_cell.length_c   1.000
_cell.angle_alpha   90.00
_cell.angle_beta   90.00
_cell.angle_gamma   90.00
#
_symmetry.space_group_name_H-M   'P 1'
#
loop_
_entity.id
_entity.type
_entity.pdbx_description
1 polymer ?
#
loop_
_entity_poly.entity_id
_entity_poly.type
_entity_poly.pdbx_seq_one_letter_code
_entity_poly.pdbx_strand_id
1 'polypeptide(L)'
;MTSLVKVATWALAGIASVDALSDGLTSGRQTVRDLRKASEVRASTKLKRDIDPALLYPEHNFTTPIDHFHNETKYEPHSDGTFNMRYWFDASHYEPGGPVIILQSGETSAAGRLPFLQKGILAQLAEATHGIGVVLEHRYYGTSFPTPDLSTENLRFLTTAQALADEAYFAQNIQFPGLEDLGDLTSKTTAYLSYGGSYSGAFSAFLRVQYPETFFGAISSSGVTKAIYDYWQYYEPIAENGPPECIAAQKTLTHIVDNILIGKNDSDLTATLKSAFGLPNVTYDNDFANTLASGIGNWQSLNWDPAVGSSEVYSYCANISDTGVLYPATESLRSTASHLISQGGYSANMSLVNQMLNYIGYVNLTSVSSCAEESETQDQCFSNHNSTFYQQDSLDDTWRAWPYQYCTEWGYLQTGSGVPQDQLPLISRTLDLDYMMIICNEAFGIYGPPNTTTVNKYGGYDISYPRLAFIDGEWDPWRPATPHAFGKERLPTTSASSALQNLDMQQQQQQPIIGQPKTESPPPIIHPLPLPSSSSKAQSHPNSLTSSPQTDYGAPDRPSTPSEPFILIPDAVHHWDENGVFPNQTNATFPPPAVADTQHAEVEFVRGWMEEWKKGEMRGGGKGDGCWDGEGRGKGHDHGGVEGSGRGGWGWWGEGKGWGKGKGKRREGWCGE
;
A
#
# COMPACT_ATOMS: atom_id res chain seq x y z
N MET A 1 22.60 -53.77 -19.28
CA MET A 1 21.60 -52.87 -19.91
C MET A 1 21.30 -51.80 -18.91
N THR A 2 22.00 -50.74 -19.02
CA THR A 2 22.02 -49.59 -18.09
C THR A 2 20.98 -48.59 -18.53
N SER A 3 19.92 -48.41 -17.72
CA SER A 3 18.92 -47.37 -17.92
C SER A 3 19.39 -46.11 -17.16
N LEU A 4 19.83 -45.09 -17.91
CA LEU A 4 20.17 -43.76 -17.44
C LEU A 4 18.87 -43.01 -17.12
N VAL A 5 18.60 -42.80 -15.84
CA VAL A 5 17.61 -41.85 -15.37
C VAL A 5 18.24 -40.45 -15.56
N LYS A 6 17.75 -39.74 -16.56
CA LYS A 6 18.06 -38.30 -16.72
C LYS A 6 17.29 -37.54 -15.64
N VAL A 7 17.98 -37.13 -14.60
CA VAL A 7 17.56 -36.06 -13.72
C VAL A 7 17.59 -34.76 -14.53
N ALA A 8 16.45 -34.25 -14.89
CA ALA A 8 16.33 -32.93 -15.49
C ALA A 8 16.61 -31.89 -14.39
N THR A 9 17.82 -31.37 -14.39
CA THR A 9 18.14 -30.10 -13.72
C THR A 9 17.36 -28.98 -14.41
N TRP A 10 16.25 -28.57 -13.82
CA TRP A 10 15.65 -27.29 -14.16
C TRP A 10 16.60 -26.21 -13.62
N ALA A 11 17.34 -25.62 -14.55
CA ALA A 11 18.06 -24.39 -14.27
C ALA A 11 17.01 -23.35 -13.85
N LEU A 12 17.11 -22.85 -12.63
CA LEU A 12 16.47 -21.64 -12.16
C LEU A 12 17.04 -20.49 -13.03
N ALA A 13 16.43 -20.25 -14.18
CA ALA A 13 16.59 -19.00 -14.89
C ALA A 13 15.87 -17.95 -14.04
N GLY A 14 16.62 -17.04 -13.45
CA GLY A 14 16.14 -16.01 -12.59
C GLY A 14 14.90 -15.30 -13.18
N ILE A 15 13.81 -15.35 -12.45
CA ILE A 15 12.60 -14.57 -12.67
C ILE A 15 12.87 -13.22 -12.00
N ALA A 16 13.64 -12.38 -12.69
CA ALA A 16 13.88 -10.99 -12.27
C ALA A 16 12.93 -10.01 -12.99
N SER A 17 11.67 -10.39 -13.20
CA SER A 17 10.74 -9.56 -13.97
C SER A 17 9.35 -9.37 -13.36
N VAL A 18 9.13 -9.82 -12.12
CA VAL A 18 7.83 -9.73 -11.46
C VAL A 18 7.75 -8.55 -10.47
N ASP A 19 8.90 -8.00 -10.10
CA ASP A 19 8.99 -7.05 -8.98
C ASP A 19 8.46 -5.64 -9.28
N ALA A 20 8.32 -5.24 -10.53
CA ALA A 20 7.91 -3.87 -10.87
C ALA A 20 6.44 -3.54 -10.59
N LEU A 21 5.57 -4.55 -10.43
CA LEU A 21 4.14 -4.36 -10.14
C LEU A 21 3.78 -4.71 -8.69
N SER A 22 4.64 -5.47 -7.99
CA SER A 22 4.44 -5.86 -6.59
C SER A 22 5.24 -5.05 -5.58
N ASP A 23 6.11 -4.15 -6.04
CA ASP A 23 7.07 -3.38 -5.20
C ASP A 23 6.43 -2.29 -4.33
N GLY A 24 5.12 -2.21 -4.27
CA GLY A 24 4.42 -1.29 -3.39
C GLY A 24 4.39 -1.79 -1.95
N LEU A 25 4.59 -0.86 -1.01
CA LEU A 25 4.10 -0.95 0.37
C LEU A 25 4.66 -2.06 1.28
N THR A 26 5.90 -2.49 1.18
CA THR A 26 6.52 -3.24 2.28
C THR A 26 7.17 -2.27 3.27
N SER A 27 6.52 -2.02 4.40
CA SER A 27 6.98 -1.02 5.37
C SER A 27 7.82 -1.64 6.47
N GLY A 28 9.07 -1.21 6.58
CA GLY A 28 9.96 -1.49 7.71
C GLY A 28 10.52 -2.91 7.80
N ARG A 29 10.10 -3.86 6.95
CA ARG A 29 10.61 -5.25 6.97
C ARG A 29 11.70 -5.54 5.95
N GLN A 30 11.89 -4.70 4.96
CA GLN A 30 12.96 -4.88 3.97
C GLN A 30 14.32 -4.74 4.65
N THR A 31 15.24 -5.65 4.33
CA THR A 31 16.62 -5.53 4.76
C THR A 31 17.36 -4.49 3.92
N VAL A 32 18.48 -3.99 4.42
CA VAL A 32 19.39 -3.12 3.65
C VAL A 32 19.75 -3.74 2.28
N ARG A 33 19.90 -5.08 2.24
CA ARG A 33 20.15 -5.81 0.99
C ARG A 33 19.00 -5.73 0.01
N ASP A 34 17.76 -5.86 0.51
CA ASP A 34 16.55 -5.77 -0.33
C ASP A 34 16.40 -4.36 -0.91
N LEU A 35 16.61 -3.34 -0.10
CA LEU A 35 16.58 -1.93 -0.53
C LEU A 35 17.65 -1.65 -1.61
N ARG A 36 18.86 -2.19 -1.46
CA ARG A 36 19.93 -2.08 -2.45
C ARG A 36 19.54 -2.77 -3.75
N LYS A 37 19.05 -4.02 -3.68
CA LYS A 37 18.62 -4.77 -4.87
C LYS A 37 17.48 -4.07 -5.62
N ALA A 38 16.49 -3.53 -4.92
CA ALA A 38 15.41 -2.77 -5.54
C ALA A 38 15.92 -1.57 -6.34
N SER A 39 16.96 -0.88 -5.88
CA SER A 39 17.60 0.20 -6.62
C SER A 39 18.36 -0.29 -7.86
N GLU A 40 18.99 -1.47 -7.81
CA GLU A 40 19.77 -2.05 -8.92
C GLU A 40 18.88 -2.65 -10.03
N VAL A 41 17.77 -3.31 -9.68
CA VAL A 41 16.85 -3.96 -10.64
C VAL A 41 16.19 -2.92 -11.55
N ARG A 42 15.91 -1.73 -11.07
CA ARG A 42 15.36 -0.62 -11.87
C ARG A 42 16.23 -0.24 -13.09
N ALA A 43 17.52 -0.59 -13.05
CA ALA A 43 18.47 -0.33 -14.15
C ALA A 43 18.49 -1.41 -15.25
N SER A 44 17.88 -2.58 -15.06
CA SER A 44 18.11 -3.76 -15.90
C SER A 44 16.90 -4.43 -16.56
N THR A 45 15.66 -4.00 -16.33
CA THR A 45 14.45 -4.70 -16.80
C THR A 45 14.25 -4.55 -18.31
N LYS A 46 14.59 -5.58 -19.08
CA LYS A 46 14.17 -5.77 -20.48
C LYS A 46 13.15 -6.92 -20.55
N LEU A 47 11.89 -6.62 -20.72
CA LEU A 47 10.83 -7.58 -21.02
C LEU A 47 11.04 -8.23 -22.39
N LYS A 48 11.02 -9.55 -22.48
CA LYS A 48 11.55 -10.34 -23.63
C LYS A 48 10.51 -10.79 -24.67
N ARG A 49 9.22 -10.43 -24.65
CA ARG A 49 8.23 -10.98 -25.61
C ARG A 49 7.22 -10.03 -26.21
N ASP A 50 6.85 -8.95 -25.56
CA ASP A 50 5.97 -7.95 -26.14
C ASP A 50 6.80 -6.81 -26.71
N ILE A 51 6.24 -6.00 -27.61
CA ILE A 51 6.90 -4.76 -28.02
C ILE A 51 7.09 -3.96 -26.73
N ASP A 52 8.33 -3.59 -26.45
CA ASP A 52 8.64 -2.75 -25.29
C ASP A 52 7.74 -1.51 -25.31
N PRO A 53 6.85 -1.32 -24.33
CA PRO A 53 5.92 -0.19 -24.32
C PRO A 53 6.63 1.16 -24.45
N ALA A 54 7.87 1.29 -23.97
CA ALA A 54 8.68 2.49 -24.12
C ALA A 54 8.99 2.85 -25.60
N LEU A 55 8.87 1.89 -26.52
CA LEU A 55 9.00 2.15 -27.96
C LEU A 55 7.71 2.68 -28.60
N LEU A 56 6.57 2.50 -27.93
CA LEU A 56 5.26 2.93 -28.42
C LEU A 56 4.85 4.27 -27.83
N TYR A 57 5.19 4.52 -26.57
CA TYR A 57 4.82 5.71 -25.83
C TYR A 57 6.06 6.54 -25.53
N PRO A 58 6.26 7.68 -26.22
CA PRO A 58 7.38 8.56 -25.93
C PRO A 58 7.24 9.20 -24.54
N GLU A 59 8.37 9.34 -23.87
CA GLU A 59 8.46 10.07 -22.61
C GLU A 59 8.27 11.57 -22.85
N HIS A 60 7.46 12.20 -22.02
CA HIS A 60 7.24 13.64 -21.98
C HIS A 60 7.57 14.19 -20.60
N ASN A 61 7.87 15.47 -20.56
CA ASN A 61 8.13 16.20 -19.33
C ASN A 61 7.10 17.31 -19.14
N PHE A 62 6.60 17.44 -17.93
CA PHE A 62 5.71 18.51 -17.50
C PHE A 62 6.36 19.29 -16.36
N THR A 63 6.50 20.59 -16.54
CA THR A 63 7.12 21.46 -15.52
C THR A 63 6.10 21.84 -14.45
N THR A 64 6.39 21.54 -13.19
CA THR A 64 5.54 21.83 -12.03
C THR A 64 6.35 22.51 -10.91
N PRO A 65 5.73 23.30 -10.00
CA PRO A 65 6.42 23.89 -8.86
C PRO A 65 6.99 22.85 -7.91
N ILE A 66 8.15 23.14 -7.32
CA ILE A 66 8.72 22.33 -6.22
C ILE A 66 7.82 22.45 -4.99
N ASP A 67 7.39 23.68 -4.67
CA ASP A 67 6.55 23.98 -3.52
C ASP A 67 5.25 24.67 -3.95
N HIS A 68 4.13 24.03 -3.68
CA HIS A 68 2.78 24.56 -3.93
C HIS A 68 2.23 25.38 -2.75
N PHE A 69 2.89 25.36 -1.56
CA PHE A 69 2.31 25.86 -0.31
C PHE A 69 3.26 26.80 0.44
N HIS A 70 3.56 27.96 -0.16
CA HIS A 70 4.43 29.00 0.40
C HIS A 70 3.95 29.62 1.73
N ASN A 71 2.79 29.23 2.22
CA ASN A 71 2.23 29.68 3.49
C ASN A 71 2.34 28.64 4.62
N GLU A 72 2.93 27.47 4.34
CA GLU A 72 3.07 26.38 5.33
C GLU A 72 4.53 26.26 5.81
N THR A 73 4.79 26.57 7.08
CA THR A 73 6.14 26.62 7.66
C THR A 73 6.91 25.30 7.60
N LYS A 74 6.21 24.15 7.46
CA LYS A 74 6.85 22.83 7.33
C LYS A 74 7.70 22.69 6.05
N TYR A 75 7.51 23.54 5.05
CA TYR A 75 8.25 23.57 3.80
C TYR A 75 9.38 24.60 3.78
N GLU A 76 9.59 25.36 4.87
CA GLU A 76 10.68 26.32 4.95
C GLU A 76 12.08 25.65 4.98
N PRO A 77 13.09 26.21 4.28
CA PRO A 77 12.98 27.34 3.37
C PRO A 77 12.19 26.96 2.11
N HIS A 78 11.23 27.83 1.74
CA HIS A 78 10.40 27.66 0.55
C HIS A 78 11.22 27.67 -0.75
N SER A 79 10.66 27.12 -1.82
CA SER A 79 11.29 27.11 -3.14
C SER A 79 10.38 27.74 -4.18
N ASP A 80 10.87 28.78 -4.87
CA ASP A 80 10.25 29.34 -6.08
C ASP A 80 10.65 28.55 -7.35
N GLY A 81 11.39 27.46 -7.20
CA GLY A 81 11.86 26.61 -8.29
C GLY A 81 10.77 25.72 -8.88
N THR A 82 11.10 25.12 -10.01
CA THR A 82 10.27 24.12 -10.70
C THR A 82 11.11 22.89 -10.98
N PHE A 83 10.44 21.76 -11.22
CA PHE A 83 11.07 20.53 -11.68
C PHE A 83 10.25 19.90 -12.82
N ASN A 84 10.86 18.95 -13.52
CA ASN A 84 10.19 18.21 -14.57
C ASN A 84 9.65 16.89 -14.03
N MET A 85 8.36 16.69 -14.16
CA MET A 85 7.65 15.46 -13.85
C MET A 85 7.41 14.70 -15.15
N ARG A 86 7.77 13.42 -15.21
CA ARG A 86 7.59 12.61 -16.42
C ARG A 86 6.16 12.12 -16.55
N TYR A 87 5.71 12.01 -17.80
CA TYR A 87 4.45 11.37 -18.14
C TYR A 87 4.50 10.72 -19.52
N TRP A 88 3.59 9.80 -19.73
CA TRP A 88 3.33 9.12 -21.01
C TRP A 88 1.85 9.10 -21.24
N PHE A 89 1.41 9.08 -22.48
CA PHE A 89 -0.01 9.03 -22.78
C PHE A 89 -0.30 8.25 -24.08
N ASP A 90 -1.53 7.75 -24.16
CA ASP A 90 -2.12 7.18 -25.38
C ASP A 90 -3.42 7.92 -25.71
N ALA A 91 -3.48 8.53 -26.88
CA ALA A 91 -4.65 9.20 -27.41
C ALA A 91 -5.23 8.48 -28.64
N SER A 92 -4.83 7.22 -28.90
CA SER A 92 -5.26 6.46 -30.09
C SER A 92 -6.77 6.21 -30.14
N HIS A 93 -7.43 6.22 -28.99
CA HIS A 93 -8.89 6.06 -28.86
C HIS A 93 -9.64 7.39 -28.72
N TYR A 94 -8.92 8.53 -28.63
CA TYR A 94 -9.54 9.78 -28.26
C TYR A 94 -10.48 10.34 -29.35
N GLU A 95 -11.68 10.70 -28.91
CA GLU A 95 -12.64 11.50 -29.68
C GLU A 95 -13.06 12.75 -28.87
N PRO A 96 -13.39 13.88 -29.53
CA PRO A 96 -13.81 15.09 -28.83
C PRO A 96 -14.96 14.84 -27.83
N GLY A 97 -14.74 15.23 -26.57
CA GLY A 97 -15.66 14.97 -25.43
C GLY A 97 -15.37 13.69 -24.67
N GLY A 98 -14.32 12.95 -25.01
CA GLY A 98 -13.76 11.89 -24.18
C GLY A 98 -12.96 12.46 -22.99
N PRO A 99 -12.82 11.73 -21.88
CA PRO A 99 -12.08 12.17 -20.70
C PRO A 99 -10.55 12.05 -20.87
N VAL A 100 -9.81 12.71 -20.00
CA VAL A 100 -8.43 12.36 -19.67
C VAL A 100 -8.45 11.48 -18.41
N ILE A 101 -7.84 10.31 -18.49
CA ILE A 101 -7.78 9.33 -17.38
C ILE A 101 -6.32 9.20 -16.97
N ILE A 102 -6.01 9.66 -15.75
CA ILE A 102 -4.64 9.62 -15.22
C ILE A 102 -4.50 8.39 -14.32
N LEU A 103 -3.56 7.49 -14.66
CA LEU A 103 -3.03 6.50 -13.76
C LEU A 103 -1.79 7.10 -13.08
N GLN A 104 -1.91 7.35 -11.79
CA GLN A 104 -0.81 7.81 -10.96
C GLN A 104 0.12 6.62 -10.64
N SER A 105 1.42 6.75 -10.90
CA SER A 105 2.36 5.63 -10.83
C SER A 105 2.61 5.07 -9.42
N GLY A 106 2.24 5.80 -8.39
CA GLY A 106 2.51 5.45 -7.01
C GLY A 106 3.97 5.66 -6.62
N GLU A 107 4.42 4.89 -5.67
CA GLU A 107 5.75 4.97 -5.06
C GLU A 107 6.82 4.22 -5.87
N THR A 108 6.71 4.23 -7.19
CA THR A 108 7.65 3.59 -8.12
C THR A 108 7.87 4.44 -9.38
N SER A 109 8.83 4.04 -10.23
CA SER A 109 9.02 4.66 -11.54
C SER A 109 7.82 4.38 -12.46
N ALA A 110 7.26 5.43 -13.05
CA ALA A 110 6.16 5.33 -14.00
C ALA A 110 6.51 4.52 -15.27
N ALA A 111 7.78 4.40 -15.62
CA ALA A 111 8.21 3.55 -16.73
C ALA A 111 7.78 2.09 -16.58
N GLY A 112 7.66 1.58 -15.35
CA GLY A 112 7.12 0.24 -15.06
C GLY A 112 5.60 0.11 -15.27
N ARG A 113 4.87 1.22 -15.36
CA ARG A 113 3.40 1.28 -15.53
C ARG A 113 2.95 1.42 -16.98
N LEU A 114 3.87 1.59 -17.94
CA LEU A 114 3.54 1.74 -19.36
C LEU A 114 2.70 0.60 -19.96
N PRO A 115 2.81 -0.67 -19.52
CA PRO A 115 1.91 -1.73 -19.98
C PRO A 115 0.42 -1.40 -19.80
N PHE A 116 0.05 -0.58 -18.82
CA PHE A 116 -1.35 -0.20 -18.57
C PHE A 116 -1.94 0.73 -19.65
N LEU A 117 -1.11 1.38 -20.47
CA LEU A 117 -1.57 2.07 -21.70
C LEU A 117 -1.98 1.11 -22.82
N GLN A 118 -1.56 -0.18 -22.75
CA GLN A 118 -1.85 -1.19 -23.76
C GLN A 118 -2.93 -2.18 -23.35
N LYS A 119 -2.98 -2.49 -22.07
CA LYS A 119 -3.83 -3.55 -21.50
C LYS A 119 -4.15 -3.20 -20.04
N GLY A 120 -5.17 -3.84 -19.47
CA GLY A 120 -5.64 -3.53 -18.13
C GLY A 120 -6.68 -2.43 -18.13
N ILE A 121 -7.04 -1.99 -16.92
CA ILE A 121 -8.22 -1.13 -16.76
C ILE A 121 -8.04 0.25 -17.39
N LEU A 122 -6.84 0.85 -17.36
CA LEU A 122 -6.61 2.15 -17.98
C LEU A 122 -6.89 2.12 -19.50
N ALA A 123 -6.35 1.10 -20.20
CA ALA A 123 -6.59 0.93 -21.63
C ALA A 123 -8.08 0.67 -21.93
N GLN A 124 -8.73 -0.19 -21.12
CA GLN A 124 -10.15 -0.50 -21.27
C GLN A 124 -11.05 0.74 -21.08
N LEU A 125 -10.76 1.55 -20.07
CA LEU A 125 -11.48 2.79 -19.80
C LEU A 125 -11.26 3.82 -20.91
N ALA A 126 -10.01 4.00 -21.39
CA ALA A 126 -9.70 4.91 -22.49
C ALA A 126 -10.43 4.51 -23.78
N GLU A 127 -10.41 3.22 -24.15
CA GLU A 127 -11.15 2.70 -25.30
C GLU A 127 -12.67 2.90 -25.14
N ALA A 128 -13.22 2.51 -23.98
CA ALA A 128 -14.66 2.50 -23.72
C ALA A 128 -15.30 3.90 -23.65
N THR A 129 -14.51 4.92 -23.31
CA THR A 129 -14.97 6.31 -23.14
C THR A 129 -14.50 7.25 -24.24
N HIS A 130 -13.74 6.73 -25.21
CA HIS A 130 -13.03 7.54 -26.22
C HIS A 130 -12.11 8.58 -25.56
N GLY A 131 -11.39 8.16 -24.52
CA GLY A 131 -10.54 9.00 -23.68
C GLY A 131 -9.07 8.96 -24.06
N ILE A 132 -8.30 9.78 -23.36
CA ILE A 132 -6.83 9.76 -23.34
C ILE A 132 -6.39 9.04 -22.05
N GLY A 133 -5.62 7.96 -22.19
CA GLY A 133 -4.95 7.33 -21.06
C GLY A 133 -3.60 8.01 -20.77
N VAL A 134 -3.33 8.35 -19.53
CA VAL A 134 -2.08 8.99 -19.07
C VAL A 134 -1.48 8.17 -17.95
N VAL A 135 -0.17 7.91 -18.01
CA VAL A 135 0.64 7.42 -16.87
C VAL A 135 1.48 8.59 -16.40
N LEU A 136 1.29 9.02 -15.15
CA LEU A 136 1.94 10.18 -14.55
C LEU A 136 2.88 9.73 -13.43
N GLU A 137 4.13 10.18 -13.47
CA GLU A 137 5.13 9.87 -12.45
C GLU A 137 4.95 10.75 -11.20
N HIS A 138 5.15 10.15 -10.03
CA HIS A 138 5.10 10.87 -8.76
C HIS A 138 6.41 11.61 -8.48
N ARG A 139 6.36 12.79 -7.82
CA ARG A 139 7.56 13.49 -7.33
C ARG A 139 8.44 12.56 -6.49
N TYR A 140 9.76 12.67 -6.65
CA TYR A 140 10.81 11.87 -6.01
C TYR A 140 10.88 10.39 -6.44
N TYR A 141 10.09 9.97 -7.43
CA TYR A 141 10.18 8.63 -8.00
C TYR A 141 10.65 8.68 -9.46
N GLY A 142 11.19 7.56 -9.93
CA GLY A 142 11.79 7.47 -11.25
C GLY A 142 12.91 8.47 -11.46
N THR A 143 12.65 9.51 -12.25
CA THR A 143 13.58 10.65 -12.46
C THR A 143 12.91 12.00 -12.21
N SER A 144 11.71 12.03 -11.64
CA SER A 144 10.95 13.25 -11.34
C SER A 144 11.38 13.86 -10.00
N PHE A 145 12.64 14.30 -9.92
CA PHE A 145 13.22 14.82 -8.68
C PHE A 145 13.09 16.34 -8.58
N PRO A 146 12.40 16.86 -7.51
CA PRO A 146 12.31 18.29 -7.22
C PRO A 146 13.63 18.90 -6.71
N THR A 147 14.51 18.08 -6.14
CA THR A 147 15.71 18.51 -5.39
C THR A 147 16.95 17.79 -5.91
N PRO A 148 18.17 18.31 -5.65
CA PRO A 148 19.40 17.75 -6.19
C PRO A 148 19.87 16.47 -5.50
N ASP A 149 19.31 16.12 -4.36
CA ASP A 149 19.58 14.92 -3.58
C ASP A 149 18.35 14.51 -2.76
N LEU A 150 18.44 13.33 -2.08
CA LEU A 150 17.39 12.77 -1.24
C LEU A 150 17.71 12.91 0.27
N SER A 151 18.45 13.95 0.65
CA SER A 151 18.66 14.29 2.06
C SER A 151 17.33 14.54 2.76
N THR A 152 17.27 14.31 4.07
CA THR A 152 16.05 14.53 4.86
C THR A 152 15.51 15.96 4.71
N GLU A 153 16.42 16.96 4.62
CA GLU A 153 16.04 18.35 4.38
C GLU A 153 15.37 18.52 3.01
N ASN A 154 15.89 17.90 1.97
CA ASN A 154 15.35 17.99 0.62
C ASN A 154 14.07 17.17 0.44
N LEU A 155 13.90 16.09 1.18
CA LEU A 155 12.67 15.28 1.19
C LEU A 155 11.47 16.00 1.85
N ARG A 156 11.64 17.17 2.48
CA ARG A 156 10.51 17.92 3.09
C ARG A 156 9.37 18.24 2.14
N PHE A 157 9.63 18.27 0.81
CA PHE A 157 8.59 18.44 -0.20
C PHE A 157 7.93 17.12 -0.63
N LEU A 158 8.39 15.97 -0.15
CA LEU A 158 7.76 14.68 -0.39
C LEU A 158 6.64 14.46 0.63
N THR A 159 5.54 15.16 0.44
CA THR A 159 4.32 15.01 1.23
C THR A 159 3.13 14.71 0.34
N THR A 160 2.15 14.02 0.89
CA THR A 160 0.88 13.73 0.20
C THR A 160 0.23 15.01 -0.36
N ALA A 161 0.25 16.11 0.42
CA ALA A 161 -0.35 17.37 -0.02
C ALA A 161 0.35 17.97 -1.24
N GLN A 162 1.69 17.99 -1.27
CA GLN A 162 2.46 18.49 -2.42
C GLN A 162 2.22 17.63 -3.68
N ALA A 163 2.21 16.30 -3.52
CA ALA A 163 1.99 15.39 -4.64
C ALA A 163 0.56 15.50 -5.22
N LEU A 164 -0.47 15.65 -4.37
CA LEU A 164 -1.84 15.91 -4.82
C LEU A 164 -1.93 17.22 -5.62
N ALA A 165 -1.20 18.26 -5.17
CA ALA A 165 -1.16 19.55 -5.88
C ALA A 165 -0.46 19.43 -7.23
N ASP A 166 0.56 18.57 -7.39
CA ASP A 166 1.21 18.31 -8.68
C ASP A 166 0.22 17.79 -9.71
N GLU A 167 -0.57 16.76 -9.37
CA GLU A 167 -1.51 16.15 -10.32
C GLU A 167 -2.65 17.11 -10.64
N ALA A 168 -3.13 17.88 -9.65
CA ALA A 168 -4.10 18.92 -9.89
C ALA A 168 -3.53 20.03 -10.81
N TYR A 169 -2.28 20.42 -10.61
CA TYR A 169 -1.59 21.39 -11.45
C TYR A 169 -1.38 20.86 -12.86
N PHE A 170 -1.01 19.58 -13.00
CA PHE A 170 -0.93 18.89 -14.30
C PHE A 170 -2.28 18.99 -15.04
N ALA A 171 -3.36 18.54 -14.42
CA ALA A 171 -4.69 18.53 -15.04
C ALA A 171 -5.17 19.93 -15.47
N GLN A 172 -4.77 20.97 -14.75
CA GLN A 172 -5.18 22.36 -15.01
C GLN A 172 -4.34 23.06 -16.08
N ASN A 173 -3.14 22.54 -16.41
CA ASN A 173 -2.16 23.28 -17.22
C ASN A 173 -1.52 22.46 -18.36
N ILE A 174 -1.85 21.18 -18.50
CA ILE A 174 -1.25 20.32 -19.53
C ILE A 174 -1.60 20.76 -20.95
N GLN A 175 -0.63 20.65 -21.84
CA GLN A 175 -0.81 20.67 -23.29
C GLN A 175 -0.17 19.41 -23.84
N PHE A 176 -0.98 18.50 -24.39
CA PHE A 176 -0.51 17.25 -24.93
C PHE A 176 0.19 17.47 -26.28
N PRO A 177 1.47 17.10 -26.43
CA PRO A 177 2.21 17.27 -27.69
C PRO A 177 1.54 16.50 -28.84
N GLY A 178 1.33 17.19 -29.95
CA GLY A 178 0.67 16.63 -31.15
C GLY A 178 -0.87 16.64 -31.10
N LEU A 179 -1.48 17.19 -30.04
CA LEU A 179 -2.94 17.31 -29.89
C LEU A 179 -3.40 18.79 -29.84
N GLU A 180 -2.54 19.73 -30.21
CA GLU A 180 -2.78 21.18 -30.10
C GLU A 180 -4.02 21.62 -30.88
N ASP A 181 -4.30 20.97 -32.02
CA ASP A 181 -5.46 21.25 -32.89
C ASP A 181 -6.81 20.80 -32.28
N LEU A 182 -6.80 20.01 -31.19
CA LEU A 182 -8.01 19.52 -30.54
C LEU A 182 -8.59 20.50 -29.49
N GLY A 183 -7.94 21.65 -29.30
CA GLY A 183 -8.36 22.68 -28.36
C GLY A 183 -7.82 22.53 -26.97
N ASP A 184 -8.53 23.08 -25.98
CA ASP A 184 -8.14 23.00 -24.55
C ASP A 184 -8.53 21.64 -23.98
N LEU A 185 -7.53 20.82 -23.66
CA LEU A 185 -7.70 19.50 -23.04
C LEU A 185 -7.39 19.53 -21.53
N THR A 186 -7.33 20.70 -20.92
CA THR A 186 -7.20 20.82 -19.46
C THR A 186 -8.52 20.50 -18.75
N SER A 187 -8.45 20.32 -17.43
CA SER A 187 -9.66 20.08 -16.61
C SER A 187 -10.69 21.20 -16.59
N LYS A 188 -10.40 22.32 -17.25
CA LYS A 188 -11.35 23.44 -17.43
C LYS A 188 -12.44 23.13 -18.43
N THR A 189 -12.14 22.28 -19.41
CA THR A 189 -13.00 21.97 -20.55
C THR A 189 -13.19 20.46 -20.76
N THR A 190 -12.39 19.63 -20.14
CA THR A 190 -12.39 18.18 -20.31
C THR A 190 -12.56 17.49 -18.96
N ALA A 191 -13.33 16.39 -18.90
CA ALA A 191 -13.45 15.60 -17.70
C ALA A 191 -12.12 14.91 -17.38
N TYR A 192 -11.67 15.02 -16.14
CA TYR A 192 -10.50 14.31 -15.62
C TYR A 192 -10.93 13.23 -14.65
N LEU A 193 -10.41 12.03 -14.84
CA LEU A 193 -10.59 10.91 -13.95
C LEU A 193 -9.20 10.49 -13.43
N SER A 194 -9.09 10.20 -12.14
CA SER A 194 -7.87 9.62 -11.53
C SER A 194 -8.10 8.15 -11.21
N TYR A 195 -7.17 7.31 -11.61
CA TYR A 195 -7.11 5.89 -11.26
C TYR A 195 -5.80 5.60 -10.54
N GLY A 196 -5.83 4.77 -9.53
CA GLY A 196 -4.61 4.30 -8.87
C GLY A 196 -4.84 3.03 -8.06
N GLY A 197 -3.77 2.24 -7.94
CA GLY A 197 -3.72 1.06 -7.08
C GLY A 197 -2.92 1.34 -5.79
N SER A 198 -3.30 0.74 -4.66
CA SER A 198 -2.51 0.78 -3.42
C SER A 198 -2.38 2.20 -2.85
N TYR A 199 -1.14 2.69 -2.62
CA TYR A 199 -0.87 4.08 -2.25
C TYR A 199 -1.51 5.05 -3.25
N SER A 200 -1.33 4.82 -4.56
CA SER A 200 -1.96 5.67 -5.58
C SER A 200 -3.47 5.51 -5.66
N GLY A 201 -4.03 4.41 -5.16
CA GLY A 201 -5.47 4.25 -4.95
C GLY A 201 -6.01 5.21 -3.90
N ALA A 202 -5.37 5.27 -2.73
CA ALA A 202 -5.67 6.27 -1.72
C ALA A 202 -5.49 7.70 -2.26
N PHE A 203 -4.42 7.93 -3.00
CA PHE A 203 -4.10 9.20 -3.63
C PHE A 203 -5.21 9.65 -4.60
N SER A 204 -5.71 8.77 -5.47
CA SER A 204 -6.84 9.05 -6.38
C SER A 204 -8.11 9.41 -5.61
N ALA A 205 -8.41 8.69 -4.51
CA ALA A 205 -9.52 9.03 -3.63
C ALA A 205 -9.36 10.43 -3.00
N PHE A 206 -8.16 10.78 -2.56
CA PHE A 206 -7.87 12.10 -1.98
C PHE A 206 -7.96 13.22 -3.01
N LEU A 207 -7.52 13.00 -4.26
CA LEU A 207 -7.72 13.95 -5.35
C LEU A 207 -9.21 14.26 -5.55
N ARG A 208 -10.05 13.23 -5.54
CA ARG A 208 -11.50 13.41 -5.73
C ARG A 208 -12.14 14.27 -4.65
N VAL A 209 -11.72 14.11 -3.38
CA VAL A 209 -12.30 14.90 -2.27
C VAL A 209 -11.63 16.26 -2.10
N GLN A 210 -10.35 16.40 -2.45
CA GLN A 210 -9.58 17.63 -2.25
C GLN A 210 -9.69 18.60 -3.43
N TYR A 211 -9.79 18.08 -4.66
CA TYR A 211 -9.84 18.84 -5.90
C TYR A 211 -11.07 18.48 -6.75
N PRO A 212 -12.30 18.55 -6.19
CA PRO A 212 -13.52 18.09 -6.85
C PRO A 212 -13.89 18.86 -8.13
N GLU A 213 -13.40 20.10 -8.27
CA GLU A 213 -13.59 20.92 -9.47
C GLU A 213 -12.60 20.55 -10.59
N THR A 214 -11.51 19.85 -10.28
CA THR A 214 -10.48 19.42 -11.23
C THR A 214 -10.73 17.98 -11.67
N PHE A 215 -11.00 17.08 -10.72
CA PHE A 215 -11.25 15.66 -10.98
C PHE A 215 -12.74 15.35 -10.90
N PHE A 216 -13.34 15.03 -12.02
CA PHE A 216 -14.76 14.71 -12.14
C PHE A 216 -15.11 13.38 -11.47
N GLY A 217 -14.21 12.41 -11.50
CA GLY A 217 -14.34 11.12 -10.84
C GLY A 217 -12.99 10.51 -10.47
N ALA A 218 -13.01 9.49 -9.62
CA ALA A 218 -11.82 8.73 -9.28
C ALA A 218 -12.14 7.26 -8.97
N ILE A 219 -11.18 6.38 -9.25
CA ILE A 219 -11.23 4.96 -8.91
C ILE A 219 -10.02 4.65 -8.01
N SER A 220 -10.28 4.09 -6.86
CA SER A 220 -9.33 3.70 -5.83
C SER A 220 -9.30 2.18 -5.75
N SER A 221 -8.28 1.54 -6.33
CA SER A 221 -8.09 0.11 -6.30
C SER A 221 -7.17 -0.27 -5.14
N SER A 222 -7.61 -1.15 -4.24
CA SER A 222 -6.89 -1.52 -3.01
C SER A 222 -6.33 -0.29 -2.25
N GLY A 223 -7.10 0.80 -2.26
CA GLY A 223 -6.63 2.11 -1.82
C GLY A 223 -6.54 2.25 -0.31
N VAL A 224 -5.33 2.36 0.21
CA VAL A 224 -5.00 2.41 1.65
C VAL A 224 -5.30 3.79 2.25
N THR A 225 -6.56 4.19 2.29
CA THR A 225 -7.00 5.54 2.70
C THR A 225 -6.79 5.84 4.19
N LYS A 226 -6.60 4.80 5.01
CA LYS A 226 -6.38 4.91 6.45
C LYS A 226 -4.91 4.70 6.79
N ALA A 227 -4.18 5.76 7.09
CA ALA A 227 -2.83 5.68 7.65
C ALA A 227 -2.86 5.12 9.07
N ILE A 228 -2.02 4.11 9.35
CA ILE A 228 -1.97 3.35 10.61
C ILE A 228 -0.51 3.22 11.02
N TYR A 229 -0.16 3.60 12.26
CA TYR A 229 1.22 3.54 12.73
C TYR A 229 1.68 2.10 12.93
N ASP A 230 1.08 1.38 13.88
CA ASP A 230 1.32 -0.04 14.15
C ASP A 230 0.33 -0.87 13.34
N TYR A 231 0.81 -1.44 12.22
CA TYR A 231 -0.06 -2.11 11.24
C TYR A 231 0.08 -3.62 11.30
N TRP A 232 -0.06 -4.20 12.49
CA TRP A 232 -0.07 -5.65 12.71
C TRP A 232 -1.23 -6.35 11.95
N GLN A 233 -2.32 -5.63 11.67
CA GLN A 233 -3.50 -6.13 10.95
C GLN A 233 -3.18 -6.57 9.51
N TYR A 234 -2.03 -6.21 8.96
CA TYR A 234 -1.59 -6.71 7.65
C TYR A 234 -1.66 -8.24 7.54
N TYR A 235 -1.46 -8.94 8.64
CA TYR A 235 -1.46 -10.40 8.65
C TYR A 235 -2.83 -11.04 8.93
N GLU A 236 -3.86 -10.28 9.25
CA GLU A 236 -5.19 -10.82 9.54
C GLU A 236 -5.86 -11.44 8.30
N PRO A 237 -5.92 -10.77 7.13
CA PRO A 237 -6.48 -11.41 5.93
C PRO A 237 -5.70 -12.64 5.50
N ILE A 238 -4.38 -12.66 5.70
CA ILE A 238 -3.54 -13.83 5.43
C ILE A 238 -3.89 -14.98 6.38
N ALA A 239 -4.08 -14.68 7.67
CA ALA A 239 -4.43 -15.66 8.67
C ALA A 239 -5.84 -16.25 8.47
N GLU A 240 -6.76 -15.48 7.87
CA GLU A 240 -8.13 -15.90 7.60
C GLU A 240 -8.24 -16.72 6.29
N ASN A 241 -7.50 -16.34 5.24
CA ASN A 241 -7.70 -16.87 3.88
C ASN A 241 -6.56 -17.79 3.42
N GLY A 242 -5.44 -17.84 4.13
CA GLY A 242 -4.33 -18.74 3.83
C GLY A 242 -4.70 -20.21 4.04
N PRO A 243 -3.97 -21.15 3.38
CA PRO A 243 -4.20 -22.59 3.57
C PRO A 243 -4.16 -22.96 5.07
N PRO A 244 -5.23 -23.54 5.63
CA PRO A 244 -5.39 -23.70 7.08
C PRO A 244 -4.22 -24.46 7.76
N GLU A 245 -3.69 -25.49 7.12
CA GLU A 245 -2.56 -26.26 7.62
C GLU A 245 -1.28 -25.42 7.65
N CYS A 246 -1.08 -24.58 6.65
CA CYS A 246 0.05 -23.64 6.57
C CYS A 246 -0.04 -22.61 7.71
N ILE A 247 -1.20 -21.98 7.85
CA ILE A 247 -1.43 -20.96 8.89
C ILE A 247 -1.24 -21.55 10.29
N ALA A 248 -1.74 -22.76 10.53
CA ALA A 248 -1.56 -23.45 11.80
C ALA A 248 -0.09 -23.79 12.06
N ALA A 249 0.64 -24.28 11.04
CA ALA A 249 2.07 -24.56 11.14
C ALA A 249 2.87 -23.27 11.37
N GLN A 250 2.60 -22.21 10.60
CA GLN A 250 3.27 -20.93 10.75
C GLN A 250 3.11 -20.35 12.15
N LYS A 251 1.87 -20.26 12.65
CA LYS A 251 1.58 -19.77 14.02
C LYS A 251 2.30 -20.59 15.09
N THR A 252 2.33 -21.92 14.95
CA THR A 252 2.98 -22.81 15.89
C THR A 252 4.51 -22.65 15.87
N LEU A 253 5.11 -22.63 14.68
CA LEU A 253 6.56 -22.50 14.50
C LEU A 253 7.05 -21.11 14.95
N THR A 254 6.33 -20.05 14.64
CA THR A 254 6.60 -18.70 15.12
C THR A 254 6.52 -18.63 16.65
N HIS A 255 5.50 -19.22 17.27
CA HIS A 255 5.37 -19.23 18.73
C HIS A 255 6.49 -20.01 19.42
N ILE A 256 6.98 -21.11 18.82
CA ILE A 256 8.16 -21.82 19.33
C ILE A 256 9.39 -20.90 19.31
N VAL A 257 9.60 -20.18 18.21
CA VAL A 257 10.70 -19.21 18.06
C VAL A 257 10.58 -18.10 19.10
N ASP A 258 9.40 -17.48 19.26
CA ASP A 258 9.15 -16.42 20.24
C ASP A 258 9.38 -16.88 21.68
N ASN A 259 8.90 -18.07 22.03
CA ASN A 259 9.12 -18.63 23.36
C ASN A 259 10.62 -18.86 23.68
N ILE A 260 11.45 -19.08 22.66
CA ILE A 260 12.91 -19.19 22.83
C ILE A 260 13.54 -17.79 22.92
N LEU A 261 13.29 -16.93 21.94
CA LEU A 261 13.93 -15.61 21.85
C LEU A 261 13.50 -14.67 22.97
N ILE A 262 12.21 -14.66 23.31
CA ILE A 262 11.62 -13.73 24.29
C ILE A 262 11.46 -14.41 25.65
N GLY A 263 10.89 -15.62 25.65
CA GLY A 263 10.43 -16.28 26.87
C GLY A 263 11.54 -16.90 27.72
N LYS A 264 12.64 -17.40 27.12
CA LYS A 264 13.70 -18.08 27.82
C LYS A 264 14.86 -17.18 28.24
N ASN A 265 15.17 -16.18 27.43
CA ASN A 265 16.34 -15.31 27.63
C ASN A 265 17.64 -16.10 27.87
N ASP A 266 17.85 -17.17 27.08
CA ASP A 266 18.97 -18.11 27.17
C ASP A 266 19.81 -18.00 25.89
N SER A 267 21.02 -17.45 26.03
CA SER A 267 21.92 -17.19 24.90
C SER A 267 22.37 -18.47 24.17
N ASP A 268 22.56 -19.58 24.91
CA ASP A 268 23.00 -20.83 24.29
C ASP A 268 21.87 -21.48 23.50
N LEU A 269 20.65 -21.37 24.02
CA LEU A 269 19.46 -21.84 23.30
C LEU A 269 19.18 -21.00 22.07
N THR A 270 19.29 -19.67 22.16
CA THR A 270 19.18 -18.73 21.02
C THR A 270 20.25 -19.04 19.96
N ALA A 271 21.51 -19.25 20.37
CA ALA A 271 22.57 -19.62 19.43
C ALA A 271 22.29 -20.97 18.74
N THR A 272 21.74 -21.93 19.49
CA THR A 272 21.34 -23.25 18.96
C THR A 272 20.22 -23.09 17.93
N LEU A 273 19.21 -22.22 18.19
CA LEU A 273 18.13 -21.92 17.29
C LEU A 273 18.65 -21.28 15.98
N LYS A 274 19.43 -20.20 16.09
CA LYS A 274 20.03 -19.52 14.92
C LYS A 274 20.91 -20.47 14.09
N SER A 275 21.71 -21.30 14.77
CA SER A 275 22.56 -22.30 14.10
C SER A 275 21.77 -23.37 13.37
N ALA A 276 20.64 -23.84 13.92
CA ALA A 276 19.78 -24.80 13.26
C ALA A 276 19.19 -24.27 11.94
N PHE A 277 18.87 -22.98 11.90
CA PHE A 277 18.40 -22.30 10.68
C PHE A 277 19.54 -21.85 9.73
N GLY A 278 20.79 -22.19 10.03
CA GLY A 278 21.94 -21.81 9.20
C GLY A 278 22.31 -20.31 9.31
N LEU A 279 21.85 -19.64 10.36
CA LEU A 279 22.03 -18.20 10.61
C LEU A 279 22.81 -17.90 11.90
N PRO A 280 23.92 -18.64 12.23
CA PRO A 280 24.63 -18.49 13.51
C PRO A 280 25.30 -17.11 13.68
N ASN A 281 25.54 -16.40 12.58
CA ASN A 281 26.27 -15.13 12.59
C ASN A 281 25.34 -13.91 12.37
N VAL A 282 24.01 -14.08 12.43
CA VAL A 282 23.07 -12.94 12.51
C VAL A 282 23.11 -12.42 13.94
N THR A 283 23.56 -11.17 14.10
CA THR A 283 23.81 -10.60 15.42
C THR A 283 22.51 -10.40 16.21
N TYR A 284 21.51 -9.78 15.62
CA TYR A 284 20.28 -9.39 16.31
C TYR A 284 19.17 -10.45 16.17
N ASP A 285 18.39 -10.66 17.24
CA ASP A 285 17.30 -11.64 17.27
C ASP A 285 16.12 -11.24 16.39
N ASN A 286 15.85 -9.94 16.28
CA ASN A 286 14.83 -9.41 15.41
C ASN A 286 15.21 -9.51 13.90
N ASP A 287 16.48 -9.33 13.54
CA ASP A 287 16.95 -9.59 12.17
C ASP A 287 16.80 -11.07 11.79
N PHE A 288 17.15 -11.97 12.72
CA PHE A 288 16.90 -13.40 12.55
C PHE A 288 15.42 -13.68 12.34
N ALA A 289 14.54 -13.15 13.19
CA ALA A 289 13.11 -13.33 13.11
C ALA A 289 12.50 -12.72 11.82
N ASN A 290 13.03 -11.57 11.36
CA ASN A 290 12.62 -10.95 10.09
C ASN A 290 12.96 -11.86 8.90
N THR A 291 14.11 -12.50 8.90
CA THR A 291 14.50 -13.49 7.88
C THR A 291 13.51 -14.65 7.83
N LEU A 292 13.03 -15.14 8.98
CA LEU A 292 12.05 -16.21 9.05
C LEU A 292 10.66 -15.80 8.53
N ALA A 293 10.30 -14.51 8.58
CA ALA A 293 9.01 -13.98 8.15
C ALA A 293 8.88 -13.86 6.61
N SER A 294 9.97 -13.99 5.85
CA SER A 294 9.99 -13.74 4.40
C SER A 294 9.00 -14.60 3.62
N GLY A 295 8.88 -15.89 3.94
CA GLY A 295 8.03 -16.82 3.20
C GLY A 295 6.55 -16.46 3.22
N ILE A 296 5.99 -16.13 4.39
CA ILE A 296 4.57 -15.74 4.51
C ILE A 296 4.33 -14.33 3.99
N GLY A 297 5.35 -13.48 3.98
CA GLY A 297 5.29 -12.11 3.45
C GLY A 297 5.02 -12.04 1.95
N ASN A 298 5.27 -13.12 1.20
CA ASN A 298 5.02 -13.19 -0.25
C ASN A 298 3.52 -13.26 -0.62
N TRP A 299 2.60 -13.23 0.34
CA TRP A 299 1.16 -13.26 0.08
C TRP A 299 0.67 -12.13 -0.82
N GLN A 300 1.15 -10.91 -0.61
CA GLN A 300 0.78 -9.75 -1.43
C GLN A 300 1.12 -9.93 -2.91
N SER A 301 2.15 -10.71 -3.23
CA SER A 301 2.59 -10.97 -4.61
C SER A 301 1.68 -11.91 -5.40
N LEU A 302 0.65 -12.49 -4.77
CA LEU A 302 -0.34 -13.29 -5.49
C LEU A 302 -1.10 -12.43 -6.50
N ASN A 303 -1.11 -12.86 -7.75
CA ASN A 303 -1.91 -12.24 -8.81
C ASN A 303 -2.47 -13.32 -9.73
N TRP A 304 -3.63 -13.03 -10.32
CA TRP A 304 -4.26 -13.92 -11.29
C TRP A 304 -3.47 -14.02 -12.61
N ASP A 305 -2.71 -12.97 -12.97
CA ASP A 305 -1.82 -12.98 -14.12
C ASP A 305 -0.43 -13.51 -13.69
N PRO A 306 -0.03 -14.71 -14.14
CA PRO A 306 1.27 -15.27 -13.79
C PRO A 306 2.46 -14.49 -14.38
N ALA A 307 2.21 -13.52 -15.28
CA ALA A 307 3.26 -12.66 -15.80
C ALA A 307 3.63 -11.52 -14.81
N VAL A 308 2.76 -11.23 -13.85
CA VAL A 308 2.96 -10.16 -12.85
C VAL A 308 2.88 -10.67 -11.41
N GLY A 309 2.35 -11.86 -11.17
CA GLY A 309 2.20 -12.45 -9.85
C GLY A 309 3.24 -13.52 -9.54
N SER A 310 3.43 -13.79 -8.24
CA SER A 310 4.23 -14.91 -7.73
C SER A 310 3.34 -15.86 -6.92
N SER A 311 3.52 -17.16 -7.12
CA SER A 311 2.86 -18.20 -6.33
C SER A 311 3.78 -18.80 -5.25
N GLU A 312 4.90 -18.15 -4.93
CA GLU A 312 5.90 -18.64 -3.98
C GLU A 312 5.34 -18.91 -2.59
N VAL A 313 4.37 -18.11 -2.12
CA VAL A 313 3.70 -18.34 -0.84
C VAL A 313 3.03 -19.70 -0.76
N TYR A 314 2.45 -20.24 -1.86
CA TYR A 314 1.88 -21.57 -1.85
C TYR A 314 2.96 -22.65 -1.78
N SER A 315 4.11 -22.44 -2.44
CA SER A 315 5.27 -23.30 -2.29
C SER A 315 5.79 -23.28 -0.85
N TYR A 316 5.92 -22.11 -0.25
CA TYR A 316 6.26 -21.94 1.15
C TYR A 316 5.29 -22.72 2.05
N CYS A 317 4.00 -22.50 1.87
CA CYS A 317 2.94 -23.16 2.62
C CYS A 317 3.01 -24.68 2.52
N ALA A 318 3.18 -25.22 1.31
CA ALA A 318 3.33 -26.64 1.10
C ALA A 318 4.55 -27.21 1.84
N ASN A 319 5.64 -26.45 1.89
CA ASN A 319 6.87 -26.87 2.60
C ASN A 319 6.68 -26.95 4.12
N ILE A 320 6.16 -25.90 4.76
CA ILE A 320 6.09 -25.84 6.22
C ILE A 320 4.94 -26.68 6.81
N SER A 321 3.92 -26.99 6.02
CA SER A 321 2.80 -27.82 6.47
C SER A 321 2.99 -29.32 6.24
N ASP A 322 3.95 -29.74 5.40
CA ASP A 322 4.20 -31.16 5.12
C ASP A 322 4.71 -31.89 6.37
N THR A 323 4.11 -33.04 6.64
CA THR A 323 4.46 -33.90 7.77
C THR A 323 5.53 -34.95 7.45
N GLY A 324 5.99 -35.05 6.20
CA GLY A 324 7.20 -35.76 5.77
C GLY A 324 8.41 -34.85 5.78
N VAL A 325 9.62 -35.39 5.67
CA VAL A 325 10.86 -34.60 5.56
C VAL A 325 11.14 -34.32 4.09
N LEU A 326 11.02 -33.08 3.67
CA LEU A 326 11.25 -32.65 2.29
C LEU A 326 12.73 -32.37 1.98
N TYR A 327 13.52 -32.03 3.01
CA TYR A 327 14.94 -31.69 2.90
C TYR A 327 15.81 -32.75 3.62
N PRO A 328 16.31 -33.78 2.93
CA PRO A 328 17.07 -34.87 3.57
C PRO A 328 18.31 -34.38 4.36
N ALA A 329 18.89 -33.24 3.96
CA ALA A 329 20.04 -32.66 4.65
C ALA A 329 19.72 -32.22 6.08
N THR A 330 18.45 -31.84 6.36
CA THR A 330 18.04 -31.41 7.72
C THR A 330 17.79 -32.57 8.68
N GLU A 331 17.79 -33.81 8.22
CA GLU A 331 17.57 -34.99 9.05
C GLU A 331 18.57 -35.09 10.19
N SER A 332 19.81 -34.63 9.97
CA SER A 332 20.86 -34.57 11.02
C SER A 332 20.51 -33.64 12.19
N LEU A 333 19.56 -32.69 11.99
CA LEU A 333 19.08 -31.73 12.99
C LEU A 333 17.84 -32.22 13.75
N ARG A 334 17.37 -33.45 13.55
CA ARG A 334 16.13 -33.97 14.16
C ARG A 334 16.14 -33.88 15.69
N SER A 335 17.28 -34.23 16.35
CA SER A 335 17.40 -34.12 17.79
C SER A 335 17.37 -32.65 18.25
N THR A 336 18.02 -31.77 17.52
CA THR A 336 18.02 -30.33 17.76
C THR A 336 16.63 -29.73 17.58
N ALA A 337 15.93 -30.06 16.49
CA ALA A 337 14.56 -29.63 16.27
C ALA A 337 13.60 -30.10 17.38
N SER A 338 13.71 -31.38 17.79
CA SER A 338 12.95 -31.90 18.94
C SER A 338 13.23 -31.15 20.22
N HIS A 339 14.50 -30.81 20.48
CA HIS A 339 14.91 -30.04 21.65
C HIS A 339 14.31 -28.62 21.60
N LEU A 340 14.47 -27.89 20.49
CA LEU A 340 13.94 -26.54 20.30
C LEU A 340 12.41 -26.50 20.49
N ILE A 341 11.67 -27.44 19.89
CA ILE A 341 10.23 -27.57 20.05
C ILE A 341 9.86 -27.75 21.55
N SER A 342 10.57 -28.62 22.25
CA SER A 342 10.32 -28.87 23.67
C SER A 342 10.64 -27.64 24.54
N GLN A 343 11.74 -26.94 24.25
CA GLN A 343 12.09 -25.68 24.91
C GLN A 343 11.09 -24.55 24.60
N GLY A 344 10.55 -24.55 23.41
CA GLY A 344 9.45 -23.65 23.01
C GLY A 344 8.08 -24.01 23.60
N GLY A 345 8.00 -25.03 24.50
CA GLY A 345 6.80 -25.38 25.25
C GLY A 345 5.82 -26.31 24.52
N TYR A 346 6.25 -26.97 23.44
CA TYR A 346 5.43 -27.88 22.65
C TYR A 346 5.89 -29.35 22.76
N SER A 347 4.97 -30.27 22.51
CA SER A 347 5.31 -31.69 22.39
C SER A 347 6.02 -31.94 21.06
N ALA A 348 7.26 -32.47 21.12
CA ALA A 348 8.04 -32.78 19.94
C ALA A 348 7.53 -34.10 19.27
N ASN A 349 6.29 -34.07 18.76
CA ASN A 349 5.77 -35.18 17.97
C ASN A 349 6.40 -35.21 16.57
N MET A 350 6.31 -36.36 15.89
CA MET A 350 6.98 -36.57 14.60
C MET A 350 6.55 -35.53 13.53
N SER A 351 5.27 -35.18 13.45
CA SER A 351 4.75 -34.23 12.48
C SER A 351 5.37 -32.85 12.68
N LEU A 352 5.31 -32.30 13.92
CA LEU A 352 5.86 -30.97 14.22
C LEU A 352 7.39 -30.93 14.06
N VAL A 353 8.09 -32.03 14.39
CA VAL A 353 9.55 -32.12 14.15
C VAL A 353 9.83 -32.06 12.64
N ASN A 354 9.07 -32.79 11.82
CA ASN A 354 9.26 -32.74 10.36
C ASN A 354 8.92 -31.38 9.77
N GLN A 355 7.86 -30.71 10.25
CA GLN A 355 7.52 -29.34 9.87
C GLN A 355 8.64 -28.35 10.22
N MET A 356 9.23 -28.46 11.41
CA MET A 356 10.39 -27.65 11.81
C MET A 356 11.60 -27.92 10.90
N LEU A 357 11.88 -29.17 10.56
CA LEU A 357 12.98 -29.52 9.65
C LEU A 357 12.74 -28.98 8.23
N ASN A 358 11.50 -29.01 7.76
CA ASN A 358 11.13 -28.43 6.48
C ASN A 358 11.27 -26.91 6.49
N TYR A 359 10.86 -26.23 7.57
CA TYR A 359 11.04 -24.79 7.72
C TYR A 359 12.53 -24.41 7.71
N ILE A 360 13.35 -25.11 8.47
CA ILE A 360 14.82 -24.97 8.46
C ILE A 360 15.35 -25.14 7.02
N GLY A 361 14.94 -26.21 6.34
CA GLY A 361 15.36 -26.51 4.98
C GLY A 361 14.95 -25.45 3.97
N TYR A 362 13.74 -24.94 4.07
CA TYR A 362 13.24 -23.86 3.21
C TYR A 362 14.06 -22.58 3.40
N VAL A 363 14.25 -22.12 4.64
CA VAL A 363 15.02 -20.90 4.95
C VAL A 363 16.47 -21.04 4.46
N ASN A 364 17.10 -22.21 4.67
CA ASN A 364 18.44 -22.47 4.15
C ASN A 364 18.51 -22.39 2.63
N LEU A 365 17.51 -22.92 1.92
CA LEU A 365 17.49 -22.95 0.46
C LEU A 365 17.20 -21.57 -0.14
N THR A 366 16.25 -20.82 0.42
CA THR A 366 15.77 -19.59 -0.18
C THR A 366 16.51 -18.33 0.28
N SER A 367 16.94 -18.30 1.55
CA SER A 367 17.56 -17.10 2.15
C SER A 367 19.07 -17.29 2.37
N VAL A 368 19.46 -18.34 3.10
CA VAL A 368 20.87 -18.52 3.52
C VAL A 368 21.78 -18.81 2.31
N SER A 369 21.34 -19.65 1.36
CA SER A 369 22.14 -20.00 0.19
C SER A 369 22.40 -18.78 -0.72
N SER A 370 21.39 -17.93 -0.90
CA SER A 370 21.53 -16.74 -1.71
C SER A 370 22.53 -15.72 -1.13
N CYS A 371 22.59 -15.60 0.20
CA CYS A 371 23.60 -14.79 0.87
C CYS A 371 25.02 -15.35 0.67
N ALA A 372 25.20 -16.66 0.80
CA ALA A 372 26.50 -17.31 0.61
C ALA A 372 27.02 -17.18 -0.82
N GLU A 373 26.15 -17.21 -1.83
CA GLU A 373 26.50 -17.04 -3.24
C GLU A 373 27.06 -15.64 -3.54
N GLU A 374 26.60 -14.62 -2.82
CA GLU A 374 27.04 -13.23 -2.98
C GLU A 374 28.32 -12.92 -2.18
N SER A 375 28.84 -13.89 -1.40
CA SER A 375 30.03 -13.74 -0.55
C SER A 375 29.89 -12.64 0.52
N GLU A 376 28.67 -12.31 0.94
CA GLU A 376 28.38 -11.35 1.99
C GLU A 376 28.38 -12.03 3.38
N THR A 377 28.57 -11.25 4.45
CA THR A 377 28.33 -11.71 5.81
C THR A 377 26.83 -11.82 6.06
N GLN A 378 26.42 -12.64 7.04
CA GLN A 378 24.99 -12.78 7.36
C GLN A 378 24.35 -11.46 7.83
N ASP A 379 25.07 -10.62 8.57
CA ASP A 379 24.56 -9.29 8.93
C ASP A 379 24.44 -8.37 7.72
N GLN A 380 25.34 -8.46 6.73
CA GLN A 380 25.16 -7.70 5.48
C GLN A 380 23.94 -8.13 4.69
N CYS A 381 23.58 -9.42 4.75
CA CYS A 381 22.41 -9.95 4.05
C CYS A 381 21.08 -9.67 4.76
N PHE A 382 21.07 -9.79 6.10
CA PHE A 382 19.81 -9.96 6.84
C PHE A 382 19.55 -8.87 7.87
N SER A 383 20.54 -7.99 8.15
CA SER A 383 20.37 -6.99 9.20
C SER A 383 19.82 -5.67 8.67
N ASN A 384 18.92 -5.05 9.46
CA ASN A 384 18.49 -3.67 9.32
C ASN A 384 19.40 -2.68 10.10
N HIS A 385 20.33 -3.18 10.89
CA HIS A 385 21.29 -2.36 11.67
C HIS A 385 22.50 -1.96 10.80
N ASN A 386 22.33 -1.03 9.88
CA ASN A 386 23.40 -0.56 8.97
C ASN A 386 23.36 0.96 8.77
N SER A 387 23.78 1.69 9.79
CA SER A 387 23.78 3.16 9.78
C SER A 387 24.57 3.77 8.62
N THR A 388 25.62 3.10 8.15
CA THR A 388 26.42 3.59 7.00
C THR A 388 25.62 3.58 5.70
N PHE A 389 24.81 2.53 5.47
CA PHE A 389 23.95 2.47 4.29
C PHE A 389 22.88 3.56 4.33
N TYR A 390 22.27 3.78 5.50
CA TYR A 390 21.19 4.75 5.65
C TYR A 390 21.61 6.22 5.50
N GLN A 391 22.93 6.51 5.52
CA GLN A 391 23.44 7.86 5.27
C GLN A 391 23.59 8.20 3.79
N GLN A 392 23.40 7.24 2.87
CA GLN A 392 23.42 7.48 1.43
C GLN A 392 22.16 8.25 1.03
N ASP A 393 22.32 9.38 0.34
CA ASP A 393 21.24 10.31 0.00
C ASP A 393 21.33 10.90 -1.42
N SER A 394 22.09 10.24 -2.31
CA SER A 394 22.15 10.61 -3.70
C SER A 394 20.84 10.30 -4.44
N LEU A 395 20.64 10.87 -5.64
CA LEU A 395 19.46 10.56 -6.47
C LEU A 395 19.39 9.09 -6.91
N ASP A 396 20.50 8.34 -6.83
CA ASP A 396 20.52 6.91 -7.09
C ASP A 396 19.94 6.08 -5.92
N ASP A 397 19.90 6.66 -4.71
CA ASP A 397 19.37 6.03 -3.50
C ASP A 397 17.83 6.14 -3.40
N THR A 398 17.16 5.75 -4.50
CA THR A 398 15.70 5.91 -4.68
C THR A 398 14.86 5.19 -3.61
N TRP A 399 15.46 4.24 -2.90
CA TRP A 399 14.84 3.56 -1.75
C TRP A 399 14.40 4.53 -0.65
N ARG A 400 15.00 5.73 -0.53
CA ARG A 400 14.72 6.69 0.54
C ARG A 400 13.32 7.31 0.48
N ALA A 401 12.73 7.40 -0.72
CA ALA A 401 11.48 8.12 -0.91
C ALA A 401 10.30 7.49 -0.14
N TRP A 402 10.02 6.20 -0.36
CA TRP A 402 8.92 5.53 0.33
C TRP A 402 9.14 5.42 1.85
N PRO A 403 10.32 5.01 2.36
CA PRO A 403 10.63 5.09 3.78
C PRO A 403 10.39 6.47 4.41
N TYR A 404 10.76 7.54 3.73
CA TYR A 404 10.46 8.88 4.25
C TYR A 404 8.95 9.12 4.40
N GLN A 405 8.13 8.71 3.42
CA GLN A 405 6.68 8.87 3.49
C GLN A 405 6.07 8.07 4.64
N TYR A 406 6.42 6.80 4.81
CA TYR A 406 5.85 6.04 5.93
C TYR A 406 6.39 6.47 7.29
N CYS A 407 7.63 6.95 7.38
CA CYS A 407 8.20 7.49 8.62
C CYS A 407 7.58 8.83 9.03
N THR A 408 7.03 9.61 8.08
CA THR A 408 6.50 10.95 8.35
C THR A 408 4.98 11.02 8.39
N GLU A 409 4.28 10.36 7.47
CA GLU A 409 2.83 10.55 7.26
C GLU A 409 1.99 9.27 7.31
N TRP A 410 2.50 8.11 6.81
CA TRP A 410 1.65 6.95 6.53
C TRP A 410 1.73 5.85 7.59
N GLY A 411 2.89 5.60 8.15
CA GLY A 411 3.11 4.48 9.07
C GLY A 411 3.20 3.14 8.34
N TYR A 412 2.25 2.26 8.60
CA TYR A 412 2.18 0.90 8.06
C TYR A 412 3.33 -0.01 8.52
N LEU A 413 3.80 0.21 9.75
CA LEU A 413 4.83 -0.64 10.34
C LEU A 413 4.22 -2.00 10.70
N GLN A 414 4.58 -3.04 9.94
CA GLN A 414 3.98 -4.38 9.99
C GLN A 414 4.56 -5.20 11.14
N THR A 415 4.12 -4.96 12.36
CA THR A 415 4.67 -5.61 13.55
C THR A 415 4.06 -7.00 13.82
N GLY A 416 4.83 -7.85 14.50
CA GLY A 416 4.30 -9.05 15.16
C GLY A 416 3.89 -8.77 16.60
N SER A 417 4.51 -7.77 17.24
CA SER A 417 4.25 -7.40 18.64
C SER A 417 2.86 -6.80 18.85
N GLY A 418 2.29 -6.12 17.84
CA GLY A 418 0.96 -5.50 17.91
C GLY A 418 -0.20 -6.50 17.96
N VAL A 419 0.03 -7.76 17.55
CA VAL A 419 -1.01 -8.81 17.59
C VAL A 419 -1.48 -9.03 19.04
N PRO A 420 -2.80 -9.04 19.32
CA PRO A 420 -3.34 -9.28 20.65
C PRO A 420 -2.72 -10.49 21.36
N GLN A 421 -2.57 -10.42 22.68
CA GLN A 421 -1.85 -11.45 23.45
C GLN A 421 -2.58 -12.80 23.50
N ASP A 422 -3.87 -12.82 23.23
CA ASP A 422 -4.71 -14.02 23.14
C ASP A 422 -4.68 -14.68 21.75
N GLN A 423 -3.94 -14.11 20.81
CA GLN A 423 -3.76 -14.60 19.46
C GLN A 423 -2.30 -14.98 19.19
N LEU A 424 -2.08 -15.99 18.35
CA LEU A 424 -0.74 -16.36 17.87
C LEU A 424 -0.46 -15.58 16.57
N PRO A 425 0.65 -14.83 16.52
CA PRO A 425 1.01 -14.07 15.35
C PRO A 425 1.59 -14.96 14.23
N LEU A 426 1.51 -14.50 12.98
CA LEU A 426 2.18 -15.14 11.85
C LEU A 426 3.66 -14.81 11.75
N ILE A 427 4.08 -13.68 12.32
CA ILE A 427 5.49 -13.25 12.39
C ILE A 427 5.88 -13.00 13.85
N SER A 428 7.18 -13.10 14.16
CA SER A 428 7.67 -13.00 15.54
C SER A 428 7.29 -11.68 16.21
N ARG A 429 7.00 -11.73 17.50
CA ARG A 429 6.78 -10.55 18.35
C ARG A 429 8.06 -9.76 18.65
N THR A 430 9.24 -10.27 18.28
CA THR A 430 10.48 -9.47 18.28
C THR A 430 10.50 -8.42 17.19
N LEU A 431 9.60 -8.54 16.18
CA LEU A 431 9.36 -7.53 15.15
C LEU A 431 8.38 -6.49 15.71
N ASP A 432 8.91 -5.60 16.50
CA ASP A 432 8.19 -4.54 17.20
C ASP A 432 8.37 -3.17 16.52
N LEU A 433 7.74 -2.13 17.06
CA LEU A 433 7.83 -0.79 16.52
C LEU A 433 9.26 -0.22 16.56
N ASP A 434 10.04 -0.55 17.60
CA ASP A 434 11.42 -0.07 17.69
C ASP A 434 12.27 -0.66 16.55
N TYR A 435 12.08 -1.93 16.24
CA TYR A 435 12.73 -2.57 15.09
C TYR A 435 12.28 -1.97 13.76
N MET A 436 10.98 -1.79 13.55
CA MET A 436 10.45 -1.21 12.32
C MET A 436 10.86 0.26 12.14
N MET A 437 11.15 0.98 13.21
CA MET A 437 11.58 2.37 13.20
C MET A 437 13.08 2.55 12.96
N ILE A 438 13.89 1.48 12.88
CA ILE A 438 15.35 1.59 12.67
C ILE A 438 15.66 2.48 11.45
N ILE A 439 15.01 2.21 10.31
CA ILE A 439 15.21 3.01 9.10
C ILE A 439 14.78 4.48 9.27
N CYS A 440 13.70 4.73 10.00
CA CYS A 440 13.24 6.09 10.29
C CYS A 440 14.26 6.87 11.13
N ASN A 441 14.81 6.20 12.15
CA ASN A 441 15.80 6.76 13.05
C ASN A 441 17.13 7.02 12.33
N GLU A 442 17.63 6.00 11.64
CA GLU A 442 18.98 6.00 11.07
C GLU A 442 19.09 6.79 9.76
N ALA A 443 18.06 6.72 8.89
CA ALA A 443 18.10 7.41 7.61
C ALA A 443 17.65 8.87 7.69
N PHE A 444 16.73 9.20 8.60
CA PHE A 444 16.05 10.50 8.61
C PHE A 444 16.13 11.24 9.94
N GLY A 445 16.62 10.62 11.02
CA GLY A 445 16.64 11.21 12.36
C GLY A 445 15.23 11.36 12.96
N ILE A 446 14.27 10.54 12.55
CA ILE A 446 12.87 10.55 13.01
C ILE A 446 12.71 9.49 14.10
N TYR A 447 12.52 9.92 15.35
CA TYR A 447 12.43 9.04 16.52
C TYR A 447 11.02 8.89 17.09
N GLY A 448 10.06 9.62 16.56
CA GLY A 448 8.65 9.55 16.98
C GLY A 448 7.75 8.91 15.92
N PRO A 449 6.51 8.62 16.30
CA PRO A 449 5.53 8.05 15.35
C PRO A 449 5.25 9.02 14.19
N PRO A 450 4.93 8.49 12.99
CA PRO A 450 4.49 9.30 11.87
C PRO A 450 3.22 10.09 12.20
N ASN A 451 3.10 11.28 11.65
CA ASN A 451 1.89 12.09 11.82
C ASN A 451 0.79 11.63 10.86
N THR A 452 0.14 10.51 11.20
CA THR A 452 -0.93 9.92 10.38
C THR A 452 -2.15 10.83 10.21
N THR A 453 -2.28 11.90 11.02
CA THR A 453 -3.39 12.86 10.87
C THR A 453 -3.30 13.65 9.57
N THR A 454 -2.11 13.81 9.00
CA THR A 454 -1.88 14.49 7.71
C THR A 454 -2.52 13.76 6.55
N VAL A 455 -2.64 12.44 6.64
CA VAL A 455 -3.30 11.56 5.67
C VAL A 455 -4.77 11.33 6.07
N ASN A 456 -5.01 10.97 7.32
CA ASN A 456 -6.36 10.63 7.79
C ASN A 456 -7.37 11.79 7.73
N LYS A 457 -6.89 13.04 7.60
CA LYS A 457 -7.75 14.22 7.38
C LYS A 457 -8.60 14.14 6.11
N TYR A 458 -8.20 13.32 5.12
CA TYR A 458 -8.94 13.14 3.88
C TYR A 458 -10.15 12.22 4.01
N GLY A 459 -10.35 11.57 5.15
CA GLY A 459 -11.56 10.79 5.48
C GLY A 459 -11.30 9.39 6.03
N GLY A 460 -10.11 8.81 5.81
CA GLY A 460 -9.75 7.49 6.30
C GLY A 460 -10.73 6.42 5.83
N TYR A 461 -11.28 5.62 6.74
CA TYR A 461 -12.26 4.57 6.40
C TYR A 461 -13.59 5.09 5.86
N ASP A 462 -13.99 6.31 6.26
CA ASP A 462 -15.30 6.88 5.97
C ASP A 462 -15.27 7.81 4.73
N ILE A 463 -14.13 7.85 4.03
CA ILE A 463 -13.98 8.66 2.82
C ILE A 463 -15.05 8.29 1.79
N SER A 464 -15.77 9.30 1.28
CA SER A 464 -16.88 9.14 0.36
C SER A 464 -17.07 10.44 -0.43
N TYR A 465 -17.34 10.32 -1.71
CA TYR A 465 -17.67 11.45 -2.58
C TYR A 465 -18.40 10.97 -3.84
N PRO A 466 -19.32 11.73 -4.43
CA PRO A 466 -19.93 11.36 -5.70
C PRO A 466 -18.88 11.11 -6.78
N ARG A 467 -19.02 10.01 -7.51
CA ARG A 467 -18.07 9.52 -8.53
C ARG A 467 -16.69 9.18 -7.95
N LEU A 468 -16.70 8.57 -6.77
CA LEU A 468 -15.55 7.93 -6.17
C LEU A 468 -15.85 6.45 -5.97
N ALA A 469 -15.15 5.58 -6.69
CA ALA A 469 -15.24 4.14 -6.59
C ALA A 469 -14.14 3.58 -5.69
N PHE A 470 -14.47 2.52 -4.93
CA PHE A 470 -13.50 1.70 -4.20
C PHE A 470 -13.62 0.26 -4.68
N ILE A 471 -12.49 -0.29 -5.10
CA ILE A 471 -12.35 -1.66 -5.60
C ILE A 471 -11.25 -2.33 -4.78
N ASP A 472 -11.56 -3.34 -3.97
CA ASP A 472 -10.58 -3.98 -3.10
C ASP A 472 -10.64 -5.51 -3.26
N GLY A 473 -9.54 -6.20 -2.95
CA GLY A 473 -9.49 -7.66 -2.91
C GLY A 473 -9.94 -8.19 -1.55
N GLU A 474 -10.70 -9.29 -1.54
CA GLU A 474 -11.17 -9.91 -0.30
C GLU A 474 -10.01 -10.45 0.55
N TRP A 475 -8.98 -11.00 -0.08
CA TRP A 475 -7.79 -11.60 0.56
C TRP A 475 -6.61 -10.62 0.65
N ASP A 476 -6.83 -9.36 0.33
CA ASP A 476 -5.79 -8.34 0.32
C ASP A 476 -5.27 -8.07 1.74
N PRO A 477 -3.96 -8.25 2.02
CA PRO A 477 -3.39 -7.92 3.32
C PRO A 477 -3.49 -6.43 3.66
N TRP A 478 -3.74 -5.58 2.67
CA TRP A 478 -3.95 -4.14 2.85
C TRP A 478 -5.43 -3.76 3.09
N ARG A 479 -6.38 -4.67 2.90
CA ARG A 479 -7.81 -4.40 3.15
C ARG A 479 -8.08 -3.77 4.52
N PRO A 480 -7.41 -4.12 5.62
CA PRO A 480 -7.60 -3.45 6.91
C PRO A 480 -7.27 -1.96 6.93
N ALA A 481 -6.56 -1.43 5.92
CA ALA A 481 -6.28 0.00 5.77
C ALA A 481 -7.15 0.69 4.70
N THR A 482 -8.10 -0.04 4.07
CA THR A 482 -9.00 0.48 3.04
C THR A 482 -10.41 0.75 3.61
N PRO A 483 -11.30 1.41 2.87
CA PRO A 483 -12.71 1.55 3.27
C PRO A 483 -13.45 0.22 3.42
N HIS A 484 -12.98 -0.89 2.82
CA HIS A 484 -13.51 -2.24 3.00
C HIS A 484 -13.00 -2.97 4.26
N ALA A 485 -12.30 -2.28 5.15
CA ALA A 485 -11.97 -2.80 6.47
C ALA A 485 -13.23 -3.07 7.30
N PHE A 486 -13.36 -4.27 7.88
CA PHE A 486 -14.55 -4.71 8.58
C PHE A 486 -14.31 -4.89 10.08
N GLY A 487 -15.38 -4.74 10.89
CA GLY A 487 -15.48 -5.19 12.26
C GLY A 487 -14.24 -5.02 13.13
N LYS A 488 -13.52 -6.08 13.41
CA LYS A 488 -12.29 -6.08 14.23
C LYS A 488 -11.15 -5.24 13.64
N GLU A 489 -11.07 -5.15 12.32
CA GLU A 489 -10.05 -4.43 11.59
C GLU A 489 -10.22 -2.91 11.73
N ARG A 490 -11.46 -2.45 11.90
CA ARG A 490 -11.80 -1.04 12.20
C ARG A 490 -11.63 -0.66 13.66
N LEU A 491 -10.81 -1.37 14.42
CA LEU A 491 -10.61 -1.01 15.82
C LEU A 491 -10.24 0.48 15.92
N PRO A 492 -10.95 1.22 16.78
CA PRO A 492 -10.65 2.64 16.98
C PRO A 492 -9.20 2.75 17.45
N THR A 493 -8.46 3.65 16.86
CA THR A 493 -7.13 4.11 17.30
C THR A 493 -7.09 4.63 18.75
N THR A 494 -8.19 4.52 19.49
CA THR A 494 -8.33 4.97 20.89
C THR A 494 -7.46 4.21 21.88
N SER A 495 -7.00 2.98 21.57
CA SER A 495 -6.07 2.28 22.47
C SER A 495 -4.62 2.77 22.29
N ALA A 496 -4.19 3.06 21.07
CA ALA A 496 -2.83 3.58 20.82
C ALA A 496 -2.72 5.07 21.18
N SER A 497 -3.73 5.90 20.86
CA SER A 497 -3.71 7.31 21.26
C SER A 497 -3.91 7.52 22.76
N SER A 498 -4.65 6.64 23.47
CA SER A 498 -4.72 6.69 24.92
C SER A 498 -3.44 6.14 25.59
N ALA A 499 -2.72 5.21 24.98
CA ALA A 499 -1.41 4.79 25.44
C ALA A 499 -0.35 5.88 25.21
N LEU A 500 -0.38 6.57 24.07
CA LEU A 500 0.51 7.69 23.76
C LEU A 500 0.18 8.93 24.62
N GLN A 501 -1.09 9.25 24.87
CA GLN A 501 -1.48 10.32 25.81
C GLN A 501 -1.08 10.00 27.25
N ASN A 502 -1.10 8.72 27.65
CA ASN A 502 -0.60 8.31 28.95
C ASN A 502 0.92 8.35 29.05
N LEU A 503 1.65 8.10 27.94
CA LEU A 503 3.12 8.28 27.87
C LEU A 503 3.51 9.75 27.93
N ASP A 504 2.79 10.63 27.21
CA ASP A 504 3.00 12.09 27.27
C ASP A 504 2.70 12.66 28.67
N MET A 505 1.64 12.18 29.33
CA MET A 505 1.35 12.57 30.72
C MET A 505 2.37 12.01 31.72
N GLN A 506 2.95 10.83 31.47
CA GLN A 506 4.01 10.29 32.33
C GLN A 506 5.35 10.98 32.09
N GLN A 507 5.66 11.43 30.87
CA GLN A 507 6.88 12.21 30.59
C GLN A 507 6.79 13.63 31.15
N GLN A 508 5.61 14.26 31.19
CA GLN A 508 5.43 15.57 31.82
C GLN A 508 5.49 15.53 33.35
N GLN A 509 5.31 14.38 33.99
CA GLN A 509 5.46 14.21 35.44
C GLN A 509 6.87 13.82 35.89
N GLN A 510 7.80 13.54 34.97
CA GLN A 510 9.20 13.26 35.28
C GLN A 510 10.12 14.42 34.96
N GLN A 511 9.93 15.57 35.62
CA GLN A 511 11.04 16.53 35.77
C GLN A 511 12.00 16.01 36.87
N PRO A 512 13.31 16.07 36.65
CA PRO A 512 14.26 15.41 37.54
C PRO A 512 14.39 16.14 38.87
N ILE A 513 13.99 15.49 39.95
CA ILE A 513 14.47 15.83 41.29
C ILE A 513 15.86 15.23 41.41
N ILE A 514 16.87 16.09 41.47
CA ILE A 514 18.27 15.70 41.67
C ILE A 514 18.41 15.01 43.03
N GLY A 515 18.83 13.73 42.99
CA GLY A 515 19.47 13.04 44.09
C GLY A 515 18.66 11.99 44.81
N GLN A 516 18.60 10.77 44.28
CA GLN A 516 18.66 9.50 45.04
C GLN A 516 18.93 8.29 44.09
N PRO A 517 19.62 7.23 44.55
CA PRO A 517 20.05 6.12 43.70
C PRO A 517 18.87 5.20 43.32
N LYS A 518 18.85 4.76 42.06
CA LYS A 518 17.85 3.83 41.51
C LYS A 518 18.06 2.43 42.07
N THR A 519 17.03 1.85 42.68
CA THR A 519 16.90 0.39 42.86
C THR A 519 16.15 -0.16 41.65
N GLU A 520 16.81 -1.04 40.92
CA GLU A 520 16.21 -1.77 39.79
C GLU A 520 15.15 -2.75 40.31
N SER A 521 13.94 -2.68 39.76
CA SER A 521 12.92 -3.72 39.96
C SER A 521 13.02 -4.75 38.82
N PRO A 522 12.92 -6.05 39.10
CA PRO A 522 12.98 -7.06 38.04
C PRO A 522 11.74 -7.00 37.13
N PRO A 523 11.90 -7.40 35.84
CA PRO A 523 10.80 -7.43 34.89
C PRO A 523 9.72 -8.45 35.27
N PRO A 524 8.45 -8.24 34.83
CA PRO A 524 7.35 -9.15 35.17
C PRO A 524 7.56 -10.54 34.54
N ILE A 525 7.40 -11.57 35.35
CA ILE A 525 7.42 -12.96 34.89
C ILE A 525 6.15 -13.25 34.11
N ILE A 526 6.29 -13.55 32.82
CA ILE A 526 5.20 -14.01 31.97
C ILE A 526 4.98 -15.51 32.28
N HIS A 527 3.85 -15.82 32.91
CA HIS A 527 3.44 -17.21 33.10
C HIS A 527 2.92 -17.79 31.80
N PRO A 528 3.28 -19.03 31.42
CA PRO A 528 2.71 -19.70 30.26
C PRO A 528 1.20 -19.88 30.44
N LEU A 529 0.44 -19.52 29.41
CA LEU A 529 -1.00 -19.73 29.37
C LEU A 529 -1.32 -21.23 29.31
N PRO A 530 -2.34 -21.70 30.04
CA PRO A 530 -2.76 -23.10 29.97
C PRO A 530 -3.42 -23.41 28.62
N LEU A 531 -3.06 -24.56 28.05
CA LEU A 531 -3.63 -25.12 26.83
C LEU A 531 -5.14 -25.33 27.01
N PRO A 532 -5.97 -25.04 25.99
CA PRO A 532 -7.37 -25.43 26.02
C PRO A 532 -7.48 -26.97 25.98
N SER A 533 -8.16 -27.52 26.96
CA SER A 533 -8.44 -28.95 27.03
C SER A 533 -9.43 -29.37 25.95
N SER A 534 -9.01 -30.25 25.05
CA SER A 534 -9.86 -30.91 24.07
C SER A 534 -10.82 -31.87 24.78
N SER A 535 -12.09 -31.54 24.88
CA SER A 535 -13.15 -32.52 25.14
C SER A 535 -13.89 -32.84 23.86
N SER A 536 -13.49 -33.94 23.23
CA SER A 536 -14.20 -34.58 22.12
C SER A 536 -15.53 -35.14 22.62
N LYS A 537 -16.65 -34.65 22.10
CA LYS A 537 -17.90 -35.43 22.00
C LYS A 537 -18.36 -35.42 20.55
N ALA A 538 -18.14 -36.56 19.92
CA ALA A 538 -18.76 -36.90 18.65
C ALA A 538 -20.29 -37.02 18.84
N GLN A 539 -21.05 -36.25 18.10
CA GLN A 539 -22.45 -36.53 17.82
C GLN A 539 -22.68 -36.48 16.30
N SER A 540 -23.06 -37.63 15.80
CA SER A 540 -23.54 -37.86 14.44
C SER A 540 -24.88 -37.17 14.21
N HIS A 541 -25.01 -36.36 13.14
CA HIS A 541 -26.30 -35.97 12.58
C HIS A 541 -26.27 -35.97 11.04
N PRO A 542 -27.44 -36.21 10.41
CA PRO A 542 -27.51 -36.59 9.00
C PRO A 542 -27.57 -35.41 8.04
N ASN A 543 -27.17 -35.70 6.78
CA ASN A 543 -27.22 -34.81 5.62
C ASN A 543 -28.49 -33.96 5.51
N SER A 544 -28.33 -32.66 5.49
CA SER A 544 -29.19 -31.75 4.74
C SER A 544 -28.30 -30.68 4.12
N LEU A 545 -28.37 -30.60 2.80
CA LEU A 545 -27.83 -29.50 2.00
C LEU A 545 -28.59 -28.22 2.40
N THR A 546 -27.98 -27.39 3.22
CA THR A 546 -28.39 -26.00 3.43
C THR A 546 -27.12 -25.18 3.52
N SER A 547 -27.05 -24.16 2.65
CA SER A 547 -26.21 -22.97 2.66
C SER A 547 -25.28 -22.83 3.87
N SER A 548 -23.99 -22.73 3.60
CA SER A 548 -22.98 -22.30 4.57
C SER A 548 -23.50 -21.09 5.36
N PRO A 549 -23.27 -21.04 6.67
CA PRO A 549 -23.49 -19.78 7.39
C PRO A 549 -22.46 -18.79 6.86
N GLN A 550 -22.93 -17.86 6.08
CA GLN A 550 -22.26 -16.58 5.88
C GLN A 550 -22.06 -16.02 7.28
N THR A 551 -20.85 -16.06 7.79
CA THR A 551 -20.48 -15.31 8.99
C THR A 551 -20.61 -13.86 8.61
N ASP A 552 -21.69 -13.25 9.08
CA ASP A 552 -22.02 -11.84 8.96
C ASP A 552 -21.01 -11.04 9.79
N TYR A 553 -19.80 -10.89 9.28
CA TYR A 553 -18.86 -9.87 9.71
C TYR A 553 -19.42 -8.59 9.11
N GLY A 554 -20.11 -7.79 9.95
CA GLY A 554 -20.82 -6.61 9.51
C GLY A 554 -19.95 -5.74 8.61
N ALA A 555 -20.14 -5.92 7.30
CA ALA A 555 -19.70 -4.95 6.33
C ALA A 555 -20.22 -3.59 6.79
N PRO A 556 -19.47 -2.51 6.64
CA PRO A 556 -20.07 -1.21 6.81
C PRO A 556 -21.30 -1.18 5.92
N ASP A 557 -22.45 -0.70 6.45
CA ASP A 557 -23.70 -0.52 5.70
C ASP A 557 -23.51 0.53 4.58
N ARG A 558 -22.50 0.33 3.72
CA ARG A 558 -22.19 1.17 2.57
C ARG A 558 -22.64 0.47 1.30
N PRO A 559 -23.82 0.81 0.78
CA PRO A 559 -24.31 0.19 -0.45
C PRO A 559 -23.44 0.66 -1.64
N SER A 560 -23.09 -0.26 -2.51
CA SER A 560 -22.55 0.07 -3.82
C SER A 560 -23.63 0.74 -4.66
N THR A 561 -23.32 1.89 -5.25
CA THR A 561 -24.22 2.63 -6.14
C THR A 561 -23.47 3.03 -7.42
N PRO A 562 -24.16 3.35 -8.53
CA PRO A 562 -23.49 3.83 -9.73
C PRO A 562 -22.68 5.12 -9.52
N SER A 563 -23.09 5.98 -8.57
CA SER A 563 -22.35 7.19 -8.21
C SER A 563 -21.18 6.92 -7.24
N GLU A 564 -21.31 5.95 -6.37
CA GLU A 564 -20.28 5.56 -5.41
C GLU A 564 -20.14 4.04 -5.42
N PRO A 565 -19.48 3.48 -6.44
CA PRO A 565 -19.23 2.04 -6.50
C PRO A 565 -18.36 1.57 -5.33
N PHE A 566 -18.75 0.46 -4.72
CA PHE A 566 -18.07 -0.12 -3.57
C PHE A 566 -18.02 -1.63 -3.76
N ILE A 567 -16.92 -2.14 -4.32
CA ILE A 567 -16.79 -3.50 -4.85
C ILE A 567 -15.66 -4.22 -4.13
N LEU A 568 -15.98 -5.40 -3.59
CA LEU A 568 -14.99 -6.32 -3.04
C LEU A 568 -14.90 -7.53 -3.97
N ILE A 569 -13.71 -7.76 -4.55
CA ILE A 569 -13.47 -8.85 -5.50
C ILE A 569 -13.22 -10.13 -4.71
N PRO A 570 -14.07 -11.17 -4.84
CA PRO A 570 -13.87 -12.44 -4.16
C PRO A 570 -12.53 -13.08 -4.50
N ASP A 571 -11.88 -13.68 -3.52
CA ASP A 571 -10.62 -14.42 -3.63
C ASP A 571 -9.43 -13.59 -4.20
N ALA A 572 -9.62 -12.30 -4.46
CA ALA A 572 -8.59 -11.42 -4.99
C ALA A 572 -7.66 -10.89 -3.89
N VAL A 573 -6.42 -10.65 -4.26
CA VAL A 573 -5.42 -10.01 -3.43
C VAL A 573 -5.26 -8.55 -3.88
N HIS A 574 -4.07 -8.00 -3.91
CA HIS A 574 -3.79 -6.59 -4.06
C HIS A 574 -4.04 -6.09 -5.50
N HIS A 575 -4.92 -5.11 -5.70
CA HIS A 575 -5.34 -4.41 -6.94
C HIS A 575 -5.42 -5.31 -8.20
N TRP A 576 -6.16 -6.42 -8.09
CA TRP A 576 -6.31 -7.37 -9.20
C TRP A 576 -7.07 -6.81 -10.41
N ASP A 577 -7.92 -5.81 -10.23
CA ASP A 577 -8.66 -5.12 -11.28
C ASP A 577 -7.77 -4.30 -12.21
N GLU A 578 -6.62 -3.80 -11.71
CA GLU A 578 -5.70 -2.95 -12.48
C GLU A 578 -5.10 -3.67 -13.69
N ASN A 579 -4.78 -4.97 -13.52
CA ASN A 579 -4.11 -5.77 -14.52
C ASN A 579 -5.03 -6.20 -15.66
N GLY A 580 -4.46 -6.41 -16.83
CA GLY A 580 -5.17 -6.94 -17.97
C GLY A 580 -4.27 -7.68 -18.94
N VAL A 581 -4.92 -8.40 -19.85
CA VAL A 581 -4.29 -9.14 -20.92
C VAL A 581 -4.85 -8.65 -22.25
N PHE A 582 -4.13 -8.91 -23.34
CA PHE A 582 -4.64 -8.56 -24.67
C PHE A 582 -5.87 -9.41 -25.01
N PRO A 583 -6.81 -8.89 -25.86
CA PRO A 583 -8.03 -9.59 -26.20
C PRO A 583 -7.83 -11.02 -26.75
N ASN A 584 -6.72 -11.27 -27.45
CA ASN A 584 -6.38 -12.59 -27.97
C ASN A 584 -5.84 -13.58 -26.90
N GLN A 585 -5.62 -13.12 -25.69
CA GLN A 585 -5.18 -13.92 -24.54
C GLN A 585 -6.34 -14.25 -23.60
N THR A 586 -7.50 -13.62 -23.77
CA THR A 586 -8.68 -13.84 -22.92
C THR A 586 -9.41 -15.13 -23.29
N ASN A 587 -10.02 -15.76 -22.29
CA ASN A 587 -10.90 -16.90 -22.43
C ASN A 587 -11.93 -16.93 -21.28
N ALA A 588 -12.77 -17.95 -21.19
CA ALA A 588 -13.85 -18.02 -20.20
C ALA A 588 -13.37 -18.04 -18.71
N THR A 589 -12.11 -18.28 -18.46
CA THR A 589 -11.52 -18.39 -17.10
C THR A 589 -10.31 -17.50 -16.90
N PHE A 590 -9.92 -16.72 -17.89
CA PHE A 590 -8.74 -15.85 -17.85
C PHE A 590 -9.01 -14.53 -18.60
N PRO A 591 -9.07 -13.38 -17.90
CA PRO A 591 -8.98 -13.21 -16.44
C PRO A 591 -10.02 -14.05 -15.66
N PRO A 592 -9.84 -14.25 -14.34
CA PRO A 592 -10.88 -14.86 -13.51
C PRO A 592 -12.21 -14.12 -13.66
N PRO A 593 -13.36 -14.81 -13.66
CA PRO A 593 -14.66 -14.15 -13.86
C PRO A 593 -14.92 -12.97 -12.93
N ALA A 594 -14.57 -13.09 -11.65
CA ALA A 594 -14.76 -12.00 -10.69
C ALA A 594 -13.96 -10.72 -11.06
N VAL A 595 -12.75 -10.88 -11.61
CA VAL A 595 -11.95 -9.75 -12.12
C VAL A 595 -12.56 -9.18 -13.39
N ALA A 596 -12.93 -10.04 -14.35
CA ALA A 596 -13.55 -9.60 -15.60
C ALA A 596 -14.88 -8.86 -15.35
N ASP A 597 -15.72 -9.37 -14.45
CA ASP A 597 -16.99 -8.74 -14.07
C ASP A 597 -16.76 -7.39 -13.38
N THR A 598 -15.71 -7.27 -12.54
CA THR A 598 -15.33 -6.01 -11.90
C THR A 598 -14.87 -5.00 -12.94
N GLN A 599 -13.95 -5.35 -13.84
CA GLN A 599 -13.48 -4.46 -14.90
C GLN A 599 -14.62 -4.02 -15.82
N HIS A 600 -15.58 -4.91 -16.12
CA HIS A 600 -16.78 -4.55 -16.85
C HIS A 600 -17.65 -3.53 -16.09
N ALA A 601 -17.82 -3.73 -14.77
CA ALA A 601 -18.56 -2.79 -13.92
C ALA A 601 -17.87 -1.42 -13.89
N GLU A 602 -16.53 -1.37 -13.84
CA GLU A 602 -15.75 -0.14 -13.90
C GLU A 602 -16.00 0.63 -15.20
N VAL A 603 -15.97 -0.04 -16.33
CA VAL A 603 -16.31 0.54 -17.62
C VAL A 603 -17.74 1.11 -17.61
N GLU A 604 -18.70 0.37 -17.08
CA GLU A 604 -20.12 0.78 -17.11
C GLU A 604 -20.39 1.99 -16.20
N PHE A 605 -19.86 2.03 -14.97
CA PHE A 605 -20.10 3.19 -14.11
C PHE A 605 -19.33 4.42 -14.61
N VAL A 606 -18.13 4.28 -15.18
CA VAL A 606 -17.40 5.41 -15.78
C VAL A 606 -18.15 5.95 -17.02
N ARG A 607 -18.70 5.09 -17.88
CA ARG A 607 -19.58 5.53 -18.96
C ARG A 607 -20.77 6.34 -18.44
N GLY A 608 -21.40 5.87 -17.34
CA GLY A 608 -22.48 6.60 -16.68
C GLY A 608 -22.04 7.98 -16.19
N TRP A 609 -20.86 8.09 -15.60
CA TRP A 609 -20.29 9.38 -15.18
C TRP A 609 -20.04 10.31 -16.37
N MET A 610 -19.53 9.78 -17.49
CA MET A 610 -19.31 10.57 -18.69
C MET A 610 -20.62 11.05 -19.34
N GLU A 611 -21.71 10.29 -19.23
CA GLU A 611 -23.04 10.79 -19.62
C GLU A 611 -23.53 11.95 -18.73
N GLU A 612 -23.23 11.92 -17.41
CA GLU A 612 -23.52 13.03 -16.50
C GLU A 612 -22.72 14.27 -16.86
N TRP A 613 -21.43 14.12 -17.19
CA TRP A 613 -20.57 15.20 -17.65
C TRP A 613 -21.18 15.90 -18.90
N LYS A 614 -21.47 15.15 -19.96
CA LYS A 614 -22.06 15.67 -21.20
C LYS A 614 -23.38 16.37 -20.96
N LYS A 615 -24.25 15.88 -20.06
CA LYS A 615 -25.50 16.54 -19.68
C LYS A 615 -25.26 17.84 -18.91
N GLY A 616 -24.23 17.92 -18.10
CA GLY A 616 -23.81 19.13 -17.38
C GLY A 616 -23.30 20.22 -18.31
N GLU A 617 -22.49 19.87 -19.30
CA GLU A 617 -22.01 20.80 -20.33
C GLU A 617 -23.15 21.36 -21.20
N MET A 618 -24.09 20.53 -21.64
CA MET A 618 -25.26 20.97 -22.39
C MET A 618 -26.13 21.95 -21.61
N ARG A 619 -26.18 21.84 -20.27
CA ARG A 619 -26.90 22.81 -19.41
C ARG A 619 -26.10 24.08 -19.15
N GLY A 620 -24.78 24.03 -19.20
CA GLY A 620 -23.87 25.17 -19.03
C GLY A 620 -23.69 26.00 -20.30
N GLY A 621 -23.75 25.39 -21.47
CA GLY A 621 -23.64 26.07 -22.80
C GLY A 621 -24.85 26.92 -23.19
N GLY A 622 -25.95 26.87 -22.44
CA GLY A 622 -27.15 27.64 -22.63
C GLY A 622 -27.27 28.91 -21.76
N LYS A 623 -26.16 29.48 -21.27
CA LYS A 623 -26.17 30.79 -20.59
C LYS A 623 -25.89 31.93 -21.54
N GLY A 624 -26.85 32.16 -22.45
CA GLY A 624 -27.29 33.50 -22.80
C GLY A 624 -28.56 33.78 -22.01
N ASP A 625 -28.47 34.77 -21.12
CA ASP A 625 -29.61 35.52 -20.54
C ASP A 625 -30.74 34.74 -19.83
N GLY A 626 -30.60 34.49 -18.55
CA GLY A 626 -31.69 34.15 -17.66
C GLY A 626 -31.48 34.76 -16.28
N CYS A 627 -32.22 35.87 -16.00
CA CYS A 627 -32.34 36.47 -14.67
C CYS A 627 -32.81 35.41 -13.65
N TRP A 628 -32.09 35.25 -12.56
CA TRP A 628 -32.53 34.48 -11.41
C TRP A 628 -33.40 35.35 -10.53
N ASP A 629 -34.71 35.08 -10.49
CA ASP A 629 -35.61 35.55 -9.43
C ASP A 629 -35.44 34.67 -8.22
N GLY A 630 -34.94 35.29 -7.13
CA GLY A 630 -34.86 34.62 -5.84
C GLY A 630 -36.23 34.52 -5.20
N GLU A 631 -36.86 33.36 -5.24
CA GLU A 631 -37.84 32.90 -4.23
C GLU A 631 -38.02 31.38 -4.33
N GLY A 632 -37.40 30.66 -3.42
CA GLY A 632 -37.61 29.23 -3.20
C GLY A 632 -37.69 28.95 -1.69
N ARG A 633 -38.93 29.04 -1.15
CA ARG A 633 -39.23 28.70 0.24
C ARG A 633 -39.08 27.20 0.47
N GLY A 634 -38.03 26.78 1.23
CA GLY A 634 -37.96 25.47 1.86
C GLY A 634 -38.68 25.49 3.19
N LYS A 635 -39.68 24.61 3.40
CA LYS A 635 -40.31 24.38 4.69
C LYS A 635 -39.38 23.59 5.60
N GLY A 636 -38.99 24.19 6.72
CA GLY A 636 -38.26 23.53 7.79
C GLY A 636 -39.20 22.69 8.65
N HIS A 637 -38.67 21.63 9.22
CA HIS A 637 -39.17 21.00 10.44
C HIS A 637 -38.22 21.36 11.58
N ASP A 638 -38.83 22.03 12.60
CA ASP A 638 -38.21 22.36 13.87
C ASP A 638 -37.83 21.11 14.67
N HIS A 639 -36.67 21.07 15.25
CA HIS A 639 -36.41 20.58 16.60
C HIS A 639 -35.18 21.26 17.22
N GLY A 640 -35.49 22.00 18.26
CA GLY A 640 -34.79 22.17 19.53
C GLY A 640 -33.30 22.63 19.50
N GLY A 641 -33.11 23.88 19.95
CA GLY A 641 -31.78 24.48 20.08
C GLY A 641 -31.03 24.06 21.34
N VAL A 642 -29.71 24.25 21.26
CA VAL A 642 -28.82 24.69 22.36
C VAL A 642 -27.76 25.61 21.81
N GLU A 643 -27.61 26.76 22.46
CA GLU A 643 -26.62 27.81 22.16
C GLU A 643 -25.18 27.37 22.41
N GLY A 644 -24.25 27.83 21.60
CA GLY A 644 -22.81 27.72 21.85
C GLY A 644 -21.99 28.46 20.81
N SER A 645 -21.56 29.66 21.17
CA SER A 645 -20.75 30.63 20.43
C SER A 645 -19.39 30.11 20.00
N GLY A 646 -18.92 30.46 18.78
CA GLY A 646 -17.53 30.30 18.39
C GLY A 646 -17.26 30.64 16.92
N ARG A 647 -16.84 31.86 16.67
CA ARG A 647 -16.46 32.45 15.37
C ARG A 647 -15.23 31.78 14.74
N GLY A 648 -15.21 31.70 13.43
CA GLY A 648 -14.00 31.41 12.65
C GLY A 648 -14.30 31.28 11.16
N GLY A 649 -14.66 32.37 10.51
CA GLY A 649 -14.77 32.41 9.05
C GLY A 649 -13.41 32.64 8.39
N TRP A 650 -13.14 31.90 7.34
CA TRP A 650 -11.99 32.15 6.46
C TRP A 650 -12.53 32.74 5.14
N GLY A 651 -12.36 34.08 5.03
CA GLY A 651 -12.60 34.79 3.78
C GLY A 651 -11.28 35.20 3.16
N TRP A 652 -11.15 34.91 1.89
CA TRP A 652 -10.07 35.42 1.06
C TRP A 652 -10.41 36.82 0.57
N TRP A 653 -9.55 37.81 0.86
CA TRP A 653 -9.47 39.07 0.13
C TRP A 653 -8.01 39.44 -0.06
N GLY A 654 -7.60 39.54 -1.30
CA GLY A 654 -6.38 40.19 -1.71
C GLY A 654 -6.69 41.63 -2.12
N GLU A 655 -6.08 42.61 -1.46
CA GLU A 655 -6.13 44.00 -1.85
C GLU A 655 -5.09 44.32 -2.92
N GLY A 656 -5.56 44.83 -4.07
CA GLY A 656 -4.74 45.52 -5.05
C GLY A 656 -5.22 46.95 -5.22
N LYS A 657 -4.40 47.92 -4.84
CA LYS A 657 -4.62 49.38 -4.98
C LYS A 657 -4.47 49.84 -6.45
N GLY A 658 -5.34 50.74 -6.88
CA GLY A 658 -4.83 51.82 -7.64
C GLY A 658 -5.62 52.40 -8.80
N TRP A 659 -6.24 53.54 -8.61
CA TRP A 659 -6.40 54.73 -9.44
C TRP A 659 -7.05 54.63 -10.85
N GLY A 660 -8.13 55.39 -11.01
CA GLY A 660 -8.51 55.93 -12.31
C GLY A 660 -9.96 56.39 -12.41
N LYS A 661 -10.23 57.66 -12.23
CA LYS A 661 -11.50 58.33 -12.48
C LYS A 661 -11.76 58.42 -13.99
N GLY A 662 -12.98 58.08 -14.41
CA GLY A 662 -13.47 58.38 -15.75
C GLY A 662 -14.99 58.37 -15.82
N LYS A 663 -15.55 59.58 -15.99
CA LYS A 663 -17.00 59.84 -16.14
C LYS A 663 -17.51 59.38 -17.51
N GLY A 664 -18.76 58.87 -17.57
CA GLY A 664 -19.60 59.32 -18.61
C GLY A 664 -20.44 58.34 -19.43
N LYS A 665 -21.72 58.50 -19.24
CA LYS A 665 -22.83 58.38 -20.21
C LYS A 665 -23.55 57.04 -20.35
N ARG A 666 -24.79 57.09 -19.88
CA ARG A 666 -25.94 56.28 -20.32
C ARG A 666 -26.08 56.25 -21.82
N ARG A 667 -26.43 55.15 -22.37
CA ARG A 667 -27.30 55.05 -23.54
C ARG A 667 -28.28 53.89 -23.32
N GLU A 668 -29.54 54.31 -23.46
CA GLU A 668 -30.74 53.49 -23.48
C GLU A 668 -30.89 52.77 -24.84
N GLY A 669 -31.56 51.64 -24.79
CA GLY A 669 -32.56 51.22 -25.79
C GLY A 669 -32.07 50.24 -26.85
N TRP A 670 -32.68 49.17 -26.97
CA TRP A 670 -33.85 48.78 -27.77
C TRP A 670 -33.89 47.25 -27.89
N CYS A 671 -34.97 46.66 -27.42
CA CYS A 671 -35.45 45.35 -27.86
C CYS A 671 -36.24 45.53 -29.14
N GLY A 672 -36.12 44.59 -30.06
CA GLY A 672 -36.97 44.53 -31.22
C GLY A 672 -36.63 43.36 -32.14
N GLU A 673 -37.55 42.36 -32.12
CA GLU A 673 -37.85 41.25 -33.03
C GLU A 673 -36.83 40.11 -33.13
#